data_28c1c2f0d344e17110f2403b99ca0313
#
_entry.id   28c1c2f0d344e17110f2403b99ca0313
#
_cell.length_a   1.000
_cell.length_b   1.000
_cell.length_c   1.000
_cell.angle_alpha   90.00
_cell.angle_beta   90.00
_cell.angle_gamma   90.00
#
_symmetry.space_group_name_H-M   'P 1'
#
loop_
_entity.id
_entity.type
_entity.pdbx_description
1 polymer ?
#
loop_
_entity_poly.entity_id
_entity_poly.type
_entity_poly.pdbx_seq_one_letter_code
_entity_poly.pdbx_strand_id
1 'polypeptide(L)'
;ANLYFRRNLAPGGEPLRPLTDTETRLHRAAEKAFKKKDFQTATDHYEALVKGFPEHGALWYELARSHAALGNREDAMAALQQAASHGWSSSLQPLYDRHLKILADDPAWQQVLERMEKRNGPFQAAHGFSANYEWNGATLPVKTFRSDSLHSHYLAIMLAYTGTHGNSVPEVKNYLASARSSDGSLPDGTVYLLVNNDVRSVTRQPLFPETVAALERRGHRAEILARDKKTRQDGILPQGRNDVIGAVAGTRKFNWQSSGSHLLPGAIAESLTSYGGHFNFDAQTKLTEFLRYGAAGSSGAVVEPFSLQAKFPVPLLHVHYADGCSLAEAFYQSVEAPYQLLIVGDPLARPYARFAEVGLAKPDPQTPWSGVVTLQPQLVPAPDRPLSQLELWVDGELLAYAQPGKTFSWDTQDMDDGFHDLRLVAQEAGPIETRSYGRFGVTLNNSDHRLELDLQPQRVRHGETITLSGTAVGGREAAIWQGNRKLESVAVDDGRWRLQLASQTLGVGTVSLGVRVTFADDAVVRSAPLTVDIMPPEPAGKAPGNDRRNAGKSEPARATADGQEASRIKLRGKLRNLPDVPHHTMAGRFMVTQSGFFEVVVTGAGKVSLAVDDRPLLSGQTMKRQQPRYFPLALEQGEHDLKVEFSPADKRPYLHVMLEGDQVATIPEVEVVGDVRRQITSGPR
;
A
#
# COMPACT_ATOMS: atom_id res chain seq x y z
N ALA A 1 -4.15 -5.71 -7.96
CA ALA A 1 -3.24 -6.77 -8.40
C ALA A 1 -3.54 -8.03 -7.57
N ASN A 2 -3.81 -9.15 -8.25
CA ASN A 2 -3.92 -10.43 -7.57
C ASN A 2 -2.50 -10.92 -7.32
N LEU A 3 -2.08 -10.91 -6.07
CA LEU A 3 -0.79 -11.47 -5.66
C LEU A 3 -1.02 -12.91 -5.19
N TYR A 4 -0.32 -13.84 -5.81
CA TYR A 4 -0.36 -15.24 -5.44
C TYR A 4 0.73 -15.51 -4.39
N PHE A 5 0.31 -15.93 -3.20
CA PHE A 5 1.26 -16.41 -2.20
C PHE A 5 1.54 -17.87 -2.41
N ARG A 6 2.82 -18.21 -2.50
CA ARG A 6 3.24 -19.58 -2.46
C ARG A 6 3.14 -20.11 -1.04
N ARG A 7 2.45 -21.19 -0.86
CA ARG A 7 2.39 -21.91 0.42
C ARG A 7 3.62 -22.80 0.57
N ASN A 8 4.03 -23.07 1.81
CA ASN A 8 4.90 -24.21 2.09
C ASN A 8 4.12 -25.49 1.73
N LEU A 9 4.50 -26.09 0.63
CA LEU A 9 3.90 -27.32 0.15
C LEU A 9 4.85 -28.48 0.43
N ALA A 10 4.30 -29.65 0.73
CA ALA A 10 5.03 -30.90 0.71
C ALA A 10 5.63 -31.12 -0.69
N PRO A 11 6.69 -31.99 -0.83
CA PRO A 11 7.12 -32.45 -2.13
C PRO A 11 5.92 -33.02 -2.89
N GLY A 12 5.58 -32.46 -4.03
CA GLY A 12 4.37 -32.83 -4.79
C GLY A 12 3.25 -31.80 -4.79
N GLY A 13 3.42 -30.70 -4.00
CA GLY A 13 2.50 -29.57 -4.03
C GLY A 13 1.33 -29.63 -3.05
N GLU A 14 1.21 -30.71 -2.27
CA GLU A 14 0.15 -30.84 -1.27
C GLU A 14 0.46 -30.04 0.02
N PRO A 15 -0.56 -29.43 0.66
CA PRO A 15 -0.37 -28.78 1.95
C PRO A 15 0.02 -29.81 3.03
N LEU A 16 1.04 -29.49 3.83
CA LEU A 16 1.35 -30.30 5.00
C LEU A 16 0.18 -30.27 5.99
N ARG A 17 -0.17 -31.44 6.54
CA ARG A 17 -1.11 -31.50 7.64
C ARG A 17 -0.59 -30.73 8.86
N PRO A 18 -1.45 -30.15 9.69
CA PRO A 18 -1.02 -29.58 10.96
C PRO A 18 -0.52 -30.67 11.91
N LEU A 19 0.36 -30.28 12.84
CA LEU A 19 0.74 -31.13 13.96
C LEU A 19 -0.51 -31.45 14.81
N THR A 20 -0.65 -32.69 15.21
CA THR A 20 -1.64 -33.11 16.20
C THR A 20 -1.35 -32.43 17.55
N ASP A 21 -2.29 -32.48 18.49
CA ASP A 21 -2.09 -31.94 19.84
C ASP A 21 -0.92 -32.65 20.57
N THR A 22 -0.71 -33.91 20.31
CA THR A 22 0.41 -34.66 20.88
C THR A 22 1.74 -34.26 20.27
N GLU A 23 1.82 -34.15 18.95
CA GLU A 23 3.00 -33.68 18.24
C GLU A 23 3.31 -32.21 18.61
N THR A 24 2.30 -31.36 18.76
CA THR A 24 2.48 -29.97 19.22
C THR A 24 3.06 -29.89 20.62
N ARG A 25 2.60 -30.75 21.56
CA ARG A 25 3.17 -30.82 22.91
C ARG A 25 4.61 -31.32 22.88
N LEU A 26 4.90 -32.33 22.07
CA LEU A 26 6.25 -32.86 21.91
C LEU A 26 7.19 -31.86 21.29
N HIS A 27 6.76 -31.13 20.26
CA HIS A 27 7.52 -30.04 19.63
C HIS A 27 7.87 -28.94 20.63
N ARG A 28 6.91 -28.48 21.43
CA ARG A 28 7.16 -27.50 22.50
C ARG A 28 8.14 -28.02 23.56
N ALA A 29 8.08 -29.31 23.88
CA ALA A 29 9.03 -29.93 24.80
C ALA A 29 10.45 -29.92 24.21
N ALA A 30 10.59 -30.31 22.93
CA ALA A 30 11.84 -30.30 22.20
C ALA A 30 12.46 -28.87 22.17
N GLU A 31 11.68 -27.84 21.78
CA GLU A 31 12.15 -26.44 21.79
C GLU A 31 12.61 -25.98 23.19
N LYS A 32 11.84 -26.37 24.23
CA LYS A 32 12.18 -26.03 25.63
C LYS A 32 13.47 -26.70 26.08
N ALA A 33 13.68 -27.96 25.72
CA ALA A 33 14.91 -28.70 26.00
C ALA A 33 16.10 -28.05 25.27
N PHE A 34 15.98 -27.76 23.99
CA PHE A 34 17.01 -27.09 23.19
C PHE A 34 17.41 -25.73 23.80
N LYS A 35 16.43 -24.89 24.17
CA LYS A 35 16.67 -23.60 24.85
C LYS A 35 17.41 -23.74 26.18
N LYS A 36 17.18 -24.82 26.90
CA LYS A 36 17.88 -25.16 28.15
C LYS A 36 19.26 -25.81 27.93
N LYS A 37 19.68 -26.00 26.65
CA LYS A 37 20.91 -26.70 26.26
C LYS A 37 20.89 -28.23 26.61
N ASP A 38 19.73 -28.78 26.85
CA ASP A 38 19.52 -30.20 26.96
C ASP A 38 19.29 -30.77 25.56
N PHE A 39 20.40 -30.85 24.81
CA PHE A 39 20.37 -31.21 23.39
C PHE A 39 20.00 -32.67 23.16
N GLN A 40 20.33 -33.56 24.09
CA GLN A 40 19.95 -34.96 23.98
C GLN A 40 18.43 -35.13 24.03
N THR A 41 17.78 -34.60 25.05
CA THR A 41 16.31 -34.62 25.15
C THR A 41 15.64 -33.94 23.95
N ALA A 42 16.23 -32.84 23.45
CA ALA A 42 15.72 -32.16 22.25
C ALA A 42 15.79 -33.08 21.02
N THR A 43 16.94 -33.78 20.83
CA THR A 43 17.13 -34.71 19.73
C THR A 43 16.13 -35.83 19.77
N ASP A 44 15.99 -36.53 20.94
CA ASP A 44 15.07 -37.66 21.14
C ASP A 44 13.61 -37.26 20.77
N HIS A 45 13.22 -36.02 21.15
CA HIS A 45 11.89 -35.51 20.82
C HIS A 45 11.73 -35.17 19.33
N TYR A 46 12.74 -34.58 18.68
CA TYR A 46 12.68 -34.31 17.26
C TYR A 46 12.74 -35.58 16.42
N GLU A 47 13.51 -36.61 16.82
CA GLU A 47 13.50 -37.93 16.18
C GLU A 47 12.11 -38.59 16.23
N ALA A 48 11.45 -38.50 17.38
CA ALA A 48 10.08 -39.00 17.51
C ALA A 48 9.09 -38.22 16.60
N LEU A 49 9.28 -36.89 16.47
CA LEU A 49 8.46 -36.06 15.62
C LEU A 49 8.65 -36.37 14.14
N VAL A 50 9.88 -36.45 13.63
CA VAL A 50 10.15 -36.77 12.22
C VAL A 50 9.75 -38.21 11.86
N LYS A 51 9.77 -39.14 12.82
CA LYS A 51 9.24 -40.51 12.64
C LYS A 51 7.73 -40.51 12.45
N GLY A 52 7.02 -39.65 13.17
CA GLY A 52 5.55 -39.50 13.06
C GLY A 52 5.11 -38.62 11.89
N PHE A 53 5.97 -37.73 11.43
CA PHE A 53 5.67 -36.78 10.37
C PHE A 53 6.92 -36.53 9.50
N PRO A 54 7.37 -37.53 8.72
CA PRO A 54 8.61 -37.42 7.95
C PRO A 54 8.59 -36.38 6.84
N GLU A 55 7.43 -35.94 6.33
CA GLU A 55 7.30 -34.96 5.28
C GLU A 55 7.55 -33.51 5.76
N HIS A 56 7.71 -33.29 7.06
CA HIS A 56 7.80 -31.96 7.64
C HIS A 56 9.25 -31.46 7.70
N GLY A 57 9.71 -30.78 6.66
CA GLY A 57 11.10 -30.32 6.53
C GLY A 57 11.61 -29.45 7.68
N ALA A 58 10.75 -28.66 8.34
CA ALA A 58 11.17 -27.86 9.48
C ALA A 58 11.53 -28.71 10.72
N LEU A 59 10.88 -29.84 10.92
CA LEU A 59 11.23 -30.74 12.02
C LEU A 59 12.59 -31.40 11.77
N TRP A 60 12.89 -31.76 10.52
CA TRP A 60 14.20 -32.25 10.12
C TRP A 60 15.30 -31.19 10.31
N TYR A 61 15.00 -29.93 10.05
CA TYR A 61 15.93 -28.85 10.29
C TYR A 61 16.26 -28.69 11.77
N GLU A 62 15.26 -28.70 12.64
CA GLU A 62 15.46 -28.65 14.09
C GLU A 62 16.20 -29.88 14.64
N LEU A 63 15.96 -31.06 14.04
CA LEU A 63 16.72 -32.28 14.35
C LEU A 63 18.20 -32.11 13.96
N ALA A 64 18.46 -31.59 12.75
CA ALA A 64 19.83 -31.30 12.30
C ALA A 64 20.59 -30.38 13.27
N ARG A 65 19.92 -29.33 13.75
CA ARG A 65 20.45 -28.39 14.74
C ARG A 65 20.77 -29.08 16.08
N SER A 66 19.90 -30.01 16.49
CA SER A 66 20.06 -30.74 17.77
C SER A 66 21.23 -31.69 17.70
N HIS A 67 21.36 -32.48 16.62
CA HIS A 67 22.54 -33.33 16.38
C HIS A 67 23.83 -32.51 16.29
N ALA A 68 23.80 -31.39 15.55
CA ALA A 68 24.97 -30.50 15.45
C ALA A 68 25.39 -29.93 16.81
N ALA A 69 24.43 -29.60 17.68
CA ALA A 69 24.69 -29.11 19.03
C ALA A 69 25.31 -30.18 19.94
N LEU A 70 25.06 -31.49 19.66
CA LEU A 70 25.71 -32.63 20.31
C LEU A 70 27.07 -32.97 19.71
N GLY A 71 27.44 -32.39 18.57
CA GLY A 71 28.67 -32.72 17.83
C GLY A 71 28.52 -33.90 16.85
N ASN A 72 27.35 -34.45 16.68
CA ASN A 72 27.01 -35.56 15.79
C ASN A 72 26.94 -35.08 14.34
N ARG A 73 28.06 -34.88 13.66
CA ARG A 73 28.19 -34.28 12.33
C ARG A 73 27.43 -35.07 11.25
N GLU A 74 27.60 -36.39 11.22
CA GLU A 74 27.00 -37.26 10.21
C GLU A 74 25.46 -37.21 10.28
N ASP A 75 24.91 -37.40 11.48
CA ASP A 75 23.46 -37.33 11.71
C ASP A 75 22.90 -35.92 11.43
N ALA A 76 23.64 -34.89 11.81
CA ALA A 76 23.26 -33.51 11.53
C ALA A 76 23.19 -33.23 10.03
N MET A 77 24.18 -33.70 9.24
CA MET A 77 24.17 -33.55 7.79
C MET A 77 23.04 -34.37 7.14
N ALA A 78 22.84 -35.61 7.59
CA ALA A 78 21.76 -36.46 7.10
C ALA A 78 20.38 -35.81 7.37
N ALA A 79 20.14 -35.33 8.58
CA ALA A 79 18.91 -34.62 8.92
C ALA A 79 18.73 -33.32 8.10
N LEU A 80 19.82 -32.57 7.83
CA LEU A 80 19.78 -31.36 7.01
C LEU A 80 19.44 -31.66 5.54
N GLN A 81 19.93 -32.78 5.01
CA GLN A 81 19.58 -33.26 3.68
C GLN A 81 18.09 -33.67 3.61
N GLN A 82 17.56 -34.32 4.65
CA GLN A 82 16.14 -34.61 4.75
C GLN A 82 15.32 -33.32 4.83
N ALA A 83 15.74 -32.33 5.61
CA ALA A 83 15.10 -31.04 5.65
C ALA A 83 14.95 -30.42 4.25
N ALA A 84 16.05 -30.39 3.47
CA ALA A 84 16.04 -29.91 2.10
C ALA A 84 15.15 -30.76 1.18
N SER A 85 15.10 -32.07 1.37
CA SER A 85 14.30 -32.99 0.57
C SER A 85 12.79 -32.82 0.86
N HIS A 86 12.44 -32.52 2.09
CA HIS A 86 11.08 -32.34 2.56
C HIS A 86 10.62 -30.86 2.58
N GLY A 87 11.24 -30.01 1.77
CA GLY A 87 10.73 -28.67 1.50
C GLY A 87 11.25 -27.57 2.43
N TRP A 88 12.21 -27.87 3.32
CA TRP A 88 12.93 -26.80 4.00
C TRP A 88 13.71 -26.00 2.99
N SER A 89 13.50 -24.72 3.01
CA SER A 89 13.83 -23.87 1.87
C SER A 89 14.72 -22.71 2.22
N SER A 90 14.97 -22.42 3.49
CA SER A 90 15.90 -21.38 3.89
C SER A 90 17.34 -21.90 3.79
N SER A 91 18.04 -21.55 2.71
CA SER A 91 19.48 -21.81 2.56
C SER A 91 20.33 -20.93 3.49
N LEU A 92 19.76 -19.84 4.00
CA LEU A 92 20.48 -18.85 4.82
C LEU A 92 20.46 -19.20 6.30
N GLN A 93 19.40 -19.80 6.82
CA GLN A 93 19.34 -20.18 8.23
C GLN A 93 20.48 -21.12 8.64
N PRO A 94 20.82 -22.19 7.88
CA PRO A 94 21.97 -23.03 8.19
C PRO A 94 23.29 -22.27 8.24
N LEU A 95 23.51 -21.30 7.35
CA LEU A 95 24.73 -20.49 7.29
C LEU A 95 24.97 -19.65 8.58
N TYR A 96 23.89 -19.20 9.21
CA TYR A 96 23.95 -18.34 10.40
C TYR A 96 23.69 -19.08 11.70
N ASP A 97 23.24 -20.35 11.65
CA ASP A 97 23.06 -21.15 12.85
C ASP A 97 24.43 -21.55 13.42
N ARG A 98 24.70 -21.06 14.63
CA ARG A 98 25.98 -21.34 15.31
C ARG A 98 26.31 -22.82 15.50
N HIS A 99 25.24 -23.68 15.63
CA HIS A 99 25.44 -25.11 15.83
C HIS A 99 25.75 -25.82 14.52
N LEU A 100 25.11 -25.41 13.40
CA LEU A 100 25.34 -25.99 12.09
C LEU A 100 26.68 -25.58 11.45
N LYS A 101 27.39 -24.60 12.03
CA LYS A 101 28.75 -24.22 11.57
C LYS A 101 29.74 -25.39 11.54
N ILE A 102 29.51 -26.41 12.36
CA ILE A 102 30.35 -27.62 12.33
C ILE A 102 30.29 -28.40 11.02
N LEU A 103 29.29 -28.13 10.18
CA LEU A 103 29.05 -28.76 8.88
C LEU A 103 29.63 -27.97 7.70
N ALA A 104 30.18 -26.77 7.93
CA ALA A 104 30.56 -25.85 6.86
C ALA A 104 31.69 -26.39 5.95
N ASP A 105 32.52 -27.29 6.45
CA ASP A 105 33.59 -27.97 5.75
C ASP A 105 33.22 -29.36 5.18
N ASP A 106 31.96 -29.76 5.32
CA ASP A 106 31.43 -31.01 4.76
C ASP A 106 31.23 -30.87 3.24
N PRO A 107 31.73 -31.84 2.42
CA PRO A 107 31.53 -31.78 0.96
C PRO A 107 30.09 -31.67 0.49
N ALA A 108 29.11 -32.17 1.28
CA ALA A 108 27.70 -32.11 0.96
C ALA A 108 27.05 -30.75 1.34
N TRP A 109 27.73 -29.92 2.13
CA TRP A 109 27.17 -28.67 2.66
C TRP A 109 26.67 -27.73 1.56
N GLN A 110 27.53 -27.43 0.60
CA GLN A 110 27.18 -26.53 -0.49
C GLN A 110 26.01 -27.05 -1.34
N GLN A 111 25.99 -28.37 -1.62
CA GLN A 111 24.92 -29.00 -2.40
C GLN A 111 23.57 -28.94 -1.68
N VAL A 112 23.57 -29.10 -0.36
CA VAL A 112 22.33 -29.00 0.45
C VAL A 112 21.79 -27.58 0.42
N LEU A 113 22.66 -26.55 0.58
CA LEU A 113 22.26 -25.15 0.50
C LEU A 113 21.69 -24.80 -0.88
N GLU A 114 22.37 -25.23 -1.96
CA GLU A 114 21.87 -25.02 -3.33
C GLU A 114 20.53 -25.71 -3.59
N ARG A 115 20.31 -26.91 -3.03
CA ARG A 115 19.03 -27.60 -3.13
C ARG A 115 17.91 -26.81 -2.44
N MET A 116 18.19 -26.25 -1.27
CA MET A 116 17.25 -25.37 -0.56
C MET A 116 16.96 -24.12 -1.38
N GLU A 117 17.98 -23.50 -1.96
CA GLU A 117 17.85 -22.26 -2.74
C GLU A 117 17.09 -22.48 -4.06
N LYS A 118 17.39 -23.56 -4.80
CA LYS A 118 16.68 -23.90 -6.05
C LYS A 118 15.19 -24.15 -5.86
N ARG A 119 14.77 -24.63 -4.70
CA ARG A 119 13.37 -24.86 -4.38
C ARG A 119 12.58 -23.59 -4.14
N ASN A 120 13.25 -22.54 -3.71
CA ASN A 120 12.57 -21.31 -3.29
C ASN A 120 12.38 -20.30 -4.37
N GLY A 121 13.25 -20.30 -5.36
CA GLY A 121 13.35 -19.12 -6.19
C GLY A 121 13.51 -17.87 -5.30
N PRO A 122 13.20 -16.67 -5.77
CA PRO A 122 13.27 -15.44 -4.98
C PRO A 122 12.22 -15.36 -3.84
N PHE A 123 11.25 -16.27 -3.78
CA PHE A 123 10.18 -16.28 -2.80
C PHE A 123 10.49 -17.24 -1.65
N GLN A 124 11.02 -16.72 -0.56
CA GLN A 124 11.21 -17.50 0.65
C GLN A 124 9.90 -17.56 1.44
N ALA A 125 9.15 -18.64 1.26
CA ALA A 125 7.85 -18.82 1.89
C ALA A 125 7.88 -18.89 3.44
N ALA A 126 9.07 -19.02 4.06
CA ALA A 126 9.20 -19.14 5.51
C ALA A 126 8.82 -17.87 6.30
N HIS A 127 8.82 -16.71 5.64
CA HIS A 127 8.54 -15.40 6.27
C HIS A 127 7.39 -14.63 5.60
N GLY A 128 6.74 -15.22 4.60
CA GLY A 128 5.68 -14.56 3.86
C GLY A 128 4.33 -14.60 4.57
N PHE A 129 3.40 -13.79 4.09
CA PHE A 129 2.01 -13.76 4.52
C PHE A 129 1.42 -15.18 4.47
N SER A 130 0.86 -15.61 5.59
CA SER A 130 0.12 -16.85 5.71
C SER A 130 -1.38 -16.55 5.82
N ALA A 131 -2.14 -16.97 4.80
CA ALA A 131 -3.59 -16.94 4.86
C ALA A 131 -4.17 -17.88 5.96
N ASN A 132 -3.33 -18.67 6.56
CA ASN A 132 -3.68 -19.63 7.60
C ASN A 132 -3.68 -19.02 9.01
N TYR A 133 -3.34 -17.73 9.18
CA TYR A 133 -3.38 -17.07 10.46
C TYR A 133 -4.69 -16.32 10.64
N GLU A 134 -5.49 -16.70 11.62
CA GLU A 134 -6.58 -15.90 12.16
C GLU A 134 -6.10 -15.07 13.33
N TRP A 135 -6.45 -13.80 13.32
CA TRP A 135 -6.29 -12.90 14.45
C TRP A 135 -7.62 -12.77 15.20
N ASN A 136 -7.66 -13.23 16.43
CA ASN A 136 -8.86 -13.16 17.27
C ASN A 136 -8.89 -11.99 18.26
N GLY A 137 -8.05 -10.97 18.04
CA GLY A 137 -7.91 -9.83 18.96
C GLY A 137 -7.02 -10.11 20.17
N ALA A 138 -6.54 -11.35 20.35
CA ALA A 138 -5.54 -11.68 21.35
C ALA A 138 -4.12 -11.36 20.86
N THR A 139 -3.13 -11.50 21.72
CA THR A 139 -1.73 -11.21 21.42
C THR A 139 -1.04 -12.23 20.54
N LEU A 140 -1.70 -13.34 20.22
CA LEU A 140 -1.15 -14.43 19.42
C LEU A 140 -2.19 -14.92 18.39
N PRO A 141 -1.76 -15.36 17.21
CA PRO A 141 -2.64 -16.04 16.27
C PRO A 141 -3.15 -17.33 16.89
N VAL A 142 -4.45 -17.56 16.85
CA VAL A 142 -5.10 -18.63 17.62
C VAL A 142 -5.46 -19.84 16.78
N LYS A 143 -5.66 -19.68 15.49
CA LYS A 143 -5.99 -20.80 14.60
C LYS A 143 -5.28 -20.66 13.26
N THR A 144 -4.74 -21.78 12.80
CA THR A 144 -4.42 -21.96 11.39
C THR A 144 -5.71 -22.29 10.65
N PHE A 145 -6.10 -21.44 9.69
CA PHE A 145 -7.18 -21.77 8.77
C PHE A 145 -6.70 -22.82 7.76
N ARG A 146 -7.38 -23.93 7.66
CA ARG A 146 -7.36 -24.74 6.46
C ARG A 146 -8.21 -24.02 5.41
N SER A 147 -7.59 -23.31 4.51
CA SER A 147 -8.23 -22.93 3.27
C SER A 147 -7.88 -24.00 2.24
N ASP A 148 -8.80 -24.89 1.97
CA ASP A 148 -8.70 -25.89 0.89
C ASP A 148 -8.94 -25.28 -0.49
N SER A 149 -9.10 -23.96 -0.56
CA SER A 149 -9.35 -23.22 -1.77
C SER A 149 -8.14 -22.39 -2.18
N LEU A 150 -7.83 -22.41 -3.46
CA LEU A 150 -6.95 -21.45 -4.17
C LEU A 150 -7.60 -20.07 -4.12
N HIS A 151 -7.65 -19.44 -2.94
CA HIS A 151 -8.20 -18.11 -2.83
C HIS A 151 -7.13 -17.09 -3.18
N SER A 152 -7.45 -16.27 -4.16
CA SER A 152 -6.75 -15.00 -4.41
C SER A 152 -7.03 -14.05 -3.24
N HIS A 153 -5.98 -13.51 -2.64
CA HIS A 153 -6.11 -12.49 -1.60
C HIS A 153 -5.91 -11.11 -2.23
N TYR A 154 -6.85 -10.22 -1.96
CA TYR A 154 -6.65 -8.81 -2.27
C TYR A 154 -5.75 -8.18 -1.22
N LEU A 155 -4.58 -7.73 -1.65
CA LEU A 155 -3.64 -7.03 -0.79
C LEU A 155 -3.87 -5.53 -0.93
N ALA A 156 -4.21 -4.90 0.16
CA ALA A 156 -4.46 -3.47 0.20
C ALA A 156 -3.21 -2.71 0.62
N ILE A 157 -2.79 -1.75 -0.22
CA ILE A 157 -1.81 -0.71 0.12
C ILE A 157 -2.50 0.62 -0.09
N MET A 158 -2.38 1.51 0.88
CA MET A 158 -2.87 2.88 0.77
C MET A 158 -1.85 3.70 -0.04
N LEU A 159 -2.30 4.40 -1.10
CA LEU A 159 -1.40 5.26 -1.88
C LEU A 159 -0.88 6.42 -1.06
N ALA A 160 -1.73 7.03 -0.23
CA ALA A 160 -1.40 8.21 0.54
C ALA A 160 -2.36 8.39 1.72
N TYR A 161 -1.91 9.13 2.71
CA TYR A 161 -2.75 9.69 3.76
C TYR A 161 -2.41 11.17 3.95
N THR A 162 -3.41 12.05 3.78
CA THR A 162 -3.23 13.51 3.80
C THR A 162 -3.84 14.19 5.03
N GLY A 163 -4.44 13.43 5.95
CA GLY A 163 -5.00 13.95 7.19
C GLY A 163 -3.95 14.24 8.26
N THR A 164 -4.36 14.25 9.52
CA THR A 164 -3.50 14.52 10.68
C THR A 164 -2.25 13.64 10.70
N HIS A 165 -1.06 14.25 10.79
CA HIS A 165 0.26 13.58 10.67
C HIS A 165 0.49 12.86 9.33
N GLY A 166 -0.34 13.16 8.33
CA GLY A 166 -0.18 12.71 6.96
C GLY A 166 0.85 13.51 6.18
N ASN A 167 0.87 13.27 4.89
CA ASN A 167 1.66 14.01 3.93
C ASN A 167 0.81 15.09 3.24
N SER A 168 1.41 16.21 2.88
CA SER A 168 0.76 17.18 2.01
C SER A 168 0.58 16.63 0.60
N VAL A 169 -0.36 17.15 -0.17
CA VAL A 169 -0.58 16.76 -1.56
C VAL A 169 0.68 16.90 -2.43
N PRO A 170 1.49 17.99 -2.32
CA PRO A 170 2.77 18.05 -3.01
C PRO A 170 3.74 16.94 -2.63
N GLU A 171 3.88 16.59 -1.33
CA GLU A 171 4.72 15.48 -0.87
C GLU A 171 4.25 14.16 -1.48
N VAL A 172 2.92 13.91 -1.50
CA VAL A 172 2.34 12.71 -2.12
C VAL A 172 2.70 12.64 -3.60
N LYS A 173 2.48 13.72 -4.35
CA LYS A 173 2.84 13.77 -5.77
C LYS A 173 4.32 13.51 -5.99
N ASN A 174 5.17 14.07 -5.16
CA ASN A 174 6.62 13.92 -5.26
C ASN A 174 7.08 12.49 -5.04
N TYR A 175 6.65 11.83 -3.95
CA TYR A 175 7.12 10.46 -3.72
C TYR A 175 6.52 9.45 -4.71
N LEU A 176 5.28 9.62 -5.17
CA LEU A 176 4.70 8.75 -6.21
C LEU A 176 5.39 8.94 -7.56
N ALA A 177 5.71 10.19 -7.94
CA ALA A 177 6.47 10.48 -9.16
C ALA A 177 7.89 9.90 -9.08
N SER A 178 8.55 10.02 -7.92
CA SER A 178 9.87 9.45 -7.65
C SER A 178 9.85 7.92 -7.70
N ALA A 179 8.84 7.29 -7.09
CA ALA A 179 8.66 5.84 -7.13
C ALA A 179 8.50 5.34 -8.57
N ARG A 180 7.59 5.96 -9.34
CA ARG A 180 7.37 5.63 -10.75
C ARG A 180 8.63 5.80 -11.60
N SER A 181 9.41 6.86 -11.40
CA SER A 181 10.63 7.11 -12.18
C SER A 181 11.75 6.12 -11.85
N SER A 182 11.64 5.41 -10.74
CA SER A 182 12.64 4.41 -10.32
C SER A 182 12.43 3.03 -10.93
N ASP A 183 11.26 2.74 -11.53
CA ASP A 183 10.96 1.43 -12.09
C ASP A 183 12.00 0.99 -13.11
N GLY A 184 12.64 -0.16 -12.85
CA GLY A 184 13.69 -0.71 -13.71
C GLY A 184 15.00 0.10 -13.75
N SER A 185 15.16 1.12 -12.91
CA SER A 185 16.37 1.96 -12.90
C SER A 185 17.61 1.30 -12.30
N LEU A 186 17.44 0.18 -11.58
CA LEU A 186 18.50 -0.58 -10.90
C LEU A 186 19.38 0.33 -10.02
N PRO A 187 18.79 1.05 -9.05
CA PRO A 187 19.52 2.06 -8.30
C PRO A 187 20.71 1.47 -7.53
N ASP A 188 21.86 2.12 -7.62
CA ASP A 188 23.07 1.77 -6.87
C ASP A 188 23.02 2.38 -5.48
N GLY A 189 22.24 1.78 -4.58
CA GLY A 189 22.03 2.21 -3.21
C GLY A 189 22.43 1.17 -2.16
N THR A 190 22.38 1.60 -0.90
CA THR A 190 22.71 0.76 0.25
C THR A 190 21.47 0.57 1.14
N VAL A 191 21.23 -0.65 1.60
CA VAL A 191 20.23 -0.96 2.62
C VAL A 191 20.85 -0.88 4.01
N TYR A 192 20.33 0.00 4.86
CA TYR A 192 20.84 0.21 6.21
C TYR A 192 19.96 -0.45 7.27
N LEU A 193 20.56 -1.33 8.07
CA LEU A 193 19.90 -2.07 9.16
C LEU A 193 20.36 -1.52 10.50
N LEU A 194 19.45 -0.87 11.25
CA LEU A 194 19.80 -0.03 12.38
C LEU A 194 19.75 -0.81 13.71
N VAL A 195 20.87 -0.94 14.39
CA VAL A 195 21.04 -1.68 15.66
C VAL A 195 21.11 -0.73 16.85
N ASN A 196 20.15 -0.84 17.73
CA ASN A 196 20.14 -0.19 19.04
C ASN A 196 19.50 -1.09 20.11
N ASN A 197 19.41 -0.62 21.37
CA ASN A 197 18.89 -1.40 22.48
C ASN A 197 17.37 -1.28 22.69
N ASP A 198 16.66 -0.56 21.83
CA ASP A 198 15.19 -0.52 21.87
C ASP A 198 14.65 -1.90 21.48
N VAL A 199 13.64 -2.40 22.20
CA VAL A 199 13.00 -3.69 21.92
C VAL A 199 12.54 -3.79 20.46
N ARG A 200 12.18 -2.68 19.83
CA ARG A 200 11.75 -2.59 18.42
C ARG A 200 12.87 -2.93 17.46
N SER A 201 14.10 -2.51 17.75
CA SER A 201 15.28 -2.90 16.98
C SER A 201 15.69 -4.34 17.32
N VAL A 202 15.76 -4.69 18.62
CA VAL A 202 16.17 -6.03 19.09
C VAL A 202 15.31 -7.14 18.50
N THR A 203 14.00 -6.92 18.31
CA THR A 203 13.09 -7.90 17.71
C THR A 203 13.52 -8.30 16.30
N ARG A 204 14.14 -7.41 15.53
CA ARG A 204 14.49 -7.61 14.10
C ARG A 204 15.95 -7.96 13.87
N GLN A 205 16.83 -7.61 14.80
CA GLN A 205 18.28 -7.83 14.69
C GLN A 205 18.72 -9.26 14.36
N PRO A 206 18.04 -10.33 14.84
CA PRO A 206 18.46 -11.70 14.52
C PRO A 206 18.51 -12.01 13.02
N LEU A 207 17.74 -11.30 12.19
CA LEU A 207 17.67 -11.50 10.75
C LEU A 207 18.59 -10.53 9.96
N PHE A 208 19.26 -9.59 10.61
CA PHE A 208 20.10 -8.62 9.90
C PHE A 208 21.32 -9.25 9.19
N PRO A 209 22.09 -10.14 9.83
CA PRO A 209 23.20 -10.78 9.14
C PRO A 209 22.77 -11.61 7.91
N GLU A 210 21.64 -12.33 8.04
CA GLU A 210 21.06 -13.09 6.94
C GLU A 210 20.65 -12.16 5.79
N THR A 211 20.02 -11.05 6.10
CA THR A 211 19.57 -10.07 5.10
C THR A 211 20.76 -9.45 4.35
N VAL A 212 21.83 -9.06 5.07
CA VAL A 212 23.05 -8.52 4.46
C VAL A 212 23.64 -9.53 3.48
N ALA A 213 23.90 -10.76 3.94
CA ALA A 213 24.48 -11.78 3.08
C ALA A 213 23.59 -12.12 1.86
N ALA A 214 22.27 -12.08 2.01
CA ALA A 214 21.35 -12.32 0.90
C ALA A 214 21.40 -11.21 -0.15
N LEU A 215 21.53 -9.95 0.27
CA LEU A 215 21.67 -8.79 -0.61
C LEU A 215 23.04 -8.78 -1.30
N GLU A 216 24.12 -9.01 -0.55
CA GLU A 216 25.47 -9.05 -1.11
C GLU A 216 25.65 -10.14 -2.17
N ARG A 217 25.06 -11.33 -1.97
CA ARG A 217 25.07 -12.40 -2.99
C ARG A 217 24.33 -12.01 -4.28
N ARG A 218 23.44 -11.06 -4.22
CA ARG A 218 22.72 -10.48 -5.36
C ARG A 218 23.40 -9.26 -5.96
N GLY A 219 24.57 -8.91 -5.45
CA GLY A 219 25.33 -7.74 -5.88
C GLY A 219 24.82 -6.40 -5.33
N HIS A 220 23.97 -6.43 -4.28
CA HIS A 220 23.46 -5.22 -3.63
C HIS A 220 24.23 -4.93 -2.34
N ARG A 221 24.37 -3.64 -2.02
CA ARG A 221 25.03 -3.21 -0.78
C ARG A 221 24.07 -3.21 0.38
N ALA A 222 24.52 -3.72 1.52
CA ALA A 222 23.78 -3.64 2.79
C ALA A 222 24.76 -3.45 3.95
N GLU A 223 24.37 -2.65 4.94
CA GLU A 223 25.24 -2.30 6.07
C GLU A 223 24.44 -2.35 7.39
N ILE A 224 25.01 -3.01 8.40
CA ILE A 224 24.48 -3.00 9.76
C ILE A 224 25.11 -1.82 10.51
N LEU A 225 24.29 -0.82 10.84
CA LEU A 225 24.73 0.35 11.60
C LEU A 225 24.35 0.19 13.07
N ALA A 226 25.33 -0.10 13.89
CA ALA A 226 25.19 -0.17 15.33
C ALA A 226 25.49 1.19 15.99
N ARG A 227 25.00 1.37 17.21
CA ARG A 227 25.34 2.52 18.02
C ARG A 227 26.86 2.60 18.24
N ASP A 228 27.48 3.64 17.73
CA ASP A 228 28.90 3.94 17.91
C ASP A 228 29.07 5.14 18.82
N LYS A 229 29.73 4.90 19.98
CA LYS A 229 30.02 5.95 20.98
C LYS A 229 31.03 6.98 20.48
N LYS A 230 31.92 6.63 19.54
CA LYS A 230 32.96 7.52 19.00
C LYS A 230 32.39 8.48 17.96
N THR A 231 31.59 7.95 17.02
CA THR A 231 30.97 8.74 15.95
C THR A 231 29.65 9.39 16.38
N ARG A 232 29.15 9.08 17.59
CA ARG A 232 27.82 9.47 18.09
C ARG A 232 26.64 8.97 17.26
N GLN A 233 26.88 8.04 16.36
CA GLN A 233 25.78 7.33 15.68
C GLN A 233 25.08 6.47 16.71
N ASP A 234 23.76 6.61 16.79
CA ASP A 234 22.94 5.95 17.81
C ASP A 234 22.21 4.69 17.32
N GLY A 235 22.40 4.30 16.06
CA GLY A 235 21.71 3.14 15.44
C GLY A 235 20.21 3.36 15.26
N ILE A 236 19.74 4.60 15.26
CA ILE A 236 18.34 4.96 15.05
C ILE A 236 18.05 5.19 13.57
N LEU A 237 18.88 6.00 12.90
CA LEU A 237 18.81 6.32 11.48
C LEU A 237 20.23 6.31 10.87
N PRO A 238 20.39 6.07 9.56
CA PRO A 238 21.66 6.33 8.87
C PRO A 238 21.96 7.83 8.96
N GLN A 239 23.22 8.19 9.14
CA GLN A 239 23.66 9.59 9.30
C GLN A 239 24.50 10.04 8.12
N GLY A 240 24.10 11.14 7.45
CA GLY A 240 24.84 11.77 6.34
C GLY A 240 25.02 10.85 5.12
N ARG A 241 24.09 9.93 4.87
CA ARG A 241 24.15 8.98 3.75
C ARG A 241 23.34 9.49 2.56
N ASN A 242 23.91 9.50 1.36
CA ASN A 242 23.26 9.98 0.15
C ASN A 242 22.76 8.85 -0.77
N ASP A 243 22.90 7.61 -0.35
CA ASP A 243 22.65 6.41 -1.14
C ASP A 243 21.62 5.46 -0.48
N VAL A 244 20.71 5.96 0.33
CA VAL A 244 19.78 5.11 1.09
C VAL A 244 18.68 4.57 0.15
N ILE A 245 18.76 3.30 -0.21
CA ILE A 245 17.67 2.60 -0.93
C ILE A 245 16.78 1.79 0.01
N GLY A 246 17.25 1.52 1.21
CA GLY A 246 16.51 0.83 2.24
C GLY A 246 16.93 1.25 3.65
N ALA A 247 15.97 1.34 4.57
CA ALA A 247 16.26 1.59 5.97
C ALA A 247 15.32 0.78 6.87
N VAL A 248 15.90 -0.06 7.74
CA VAL A 248 15.17 -0.87 8.71
C VAL A 248 15.47 -0.36 10.11
N ALA A 249 14.59 0.47 10.63
CA ALA A 249 14.73 1.09 11.94
C ALA A 249 13.84 0.41 13.00
N GLY A 250 14.16 0.65 14.27
CA GLY A 250 13.37 0.18 15.41
C GLY A 250 13.46 1.18 16.54
N THR A 251 12.57 2.18 16.55
CA THR A 251 12.58 3.24 17.53
C THR A 251 11.20 3.89 17.72
N ARG A 252 10.97 4.46 18.90
CA ARG A 252 9.70 5.13 19.19
C ARG A 252 9.55 6.48 18.48
N LYS A 253 10.63 7.28 18.42
CA LYS A 253 10.64 8.61 17.81
C LYS A 253 11.92 8.83 17.03
N PHE A 254 11.78 9.42 15.87
CA PHE A 254 12.89 9.86 15.03
C PHE A 254 12.46 11.07 14.21
N ASN A 255 13.43 11.75 13.65
CA ASN A 255 13.25 12.82 12.67
C ASN A 255 14.23 12.54 11.53
N TRP A 256 13.70 12.26 10.34
CA TRP A 256 14.54 11.91 9.19
C TRP A 256 15.44 13.06 8.77
N GLN A 257 14.91 14.29 8.77
CA GLN A 257 15.68 15.48 8.41
C GLN A 257 16.96 15.64 9.23
N SER A 258 16.89 15.32 10.53
CA SER A 258 18.05 15.44 11.43
C SER A 258 19.15 14.43 11.14
N SER A 259 18.88 13.38 10.38
CA SER A 259 19.89 12.41 9.96
C SER A 259 20.82 12.96 8.88
N GLY A 260 20.40 13.98 8.13
CA GLY A 260 21.13 14.48 6.96
C GLY A 260 21.27 13.47 5.83
N SER A 261 20.46 12.39 5.84
CA SER A 261 20.50 11.34 4.82
C SER A 261 19.44 11.53 3.75
N HIS A 262 19.71 11.02 2.55
CA HIS A 262 18.82 11.10 1.40
C HIS A 262 18.35 9.71 0.97
N LEU A 263 17.02 9.59 0.78
CA LEU A 263 16.40 8.40 0.20
C LEU A 263 16.49 8.49 -1.32
N LEU A 264 16.96 7.41 -1.94
CA LEU A 264 16.95 7.30 -3.40
C LEU A 264 15.54 7.05 -3.93
N PRO A 265 15.24 7.43 -5.20
CA PRO A 265 14.01 7.02 -5.86
C PRO A 265 13.77 5.51 -5.76
N GLY A 266 12.56 5.11 -5.35
CA GLY A 266 12.23 3.71 -5.13
C GLY A 266 12.60 3.16 -3.74
N ALA A 267 13.16 3.95 -2.82
CA ALA A 267 13.56 3.48 -1.50
C ALA A 267 12.39 3.00 -0.65
N ILE A 268 12.60 1.94 0.14
CA ILE A 268 11.71 1.51 1.20
C ILE A 268 12.37 1.81 2.54
N ALA A 269 11.70 2.59 3.39
CA ALA A 269 12.17 2.86 4.74
C ALA A 269 11.04 2.64 5.75
N GLU A 270 11.33 1.90 6.83
CA GLU A 270 10.30 1.58 7.80
C GLU A 270 10.87 1.46 9.22
N SER A 271 10.03 1.69 10.22
CA SER A 271 10.38 1.55 11.63
C SER A 271 9.36 0.71 12.36
N LEU A 272 9.80 -0.38 12.98
CA LEU A 272 8.95 -1.14 13.87
C LEU A 272 8.54 -0.25 15.05
N THR A 273 7.25 0.06 15.15
CA THR A 273 6.68 0.83 16.25
C THR A 273 5.19 0.56 16.39
N SER A 274 4.65 0.68 17.64
CA SER A 274 3.28 0.27 17.97
C SER A 274 2.20 1.08 17.25
N TYR A 275 2.49 2.35 16.92
CA TYR A 275 1.50 3.29 16.39
C TYR A 275 2.03 4.12 15.20
N GLY A 276 2.95 3.56 14.43
CA GLY A 276 3.48 4.22 13.21
C GLY A 276 2.42 4.47 12.13
N GLY A 277 1.38 3.64 12.07
CA GLY A 277 0.22 3.78 11.20
C GLY A 277 -1.02 4.37 11.86
N HIS A 278 -0.98 4.72 13.16
CA HIS A 278 -2.10 5.32 13.87
C HIS A 278 -1.96 6.85 13.86
N PHE A 279 -2.50 7.49 12.85
CA PHE A 279 -2.25 8.91 12.59
C PHE A 279 -2.85 9.87 13.64
N ASN A 280 -3.89 9.46 14.35
CA ASN A 280 -4.53 10.29 15.38
C ASN A 280 -3.89 10.18 16.78
N PHE A 281 -2.70 9.57 16.88
CA PHE A 281 -2.02 9.34 18.14
C PHE A 281 -0.56 9.83 18.12
N ASP A 282 -0.27 10.91 18.79
CA ASP A 282 0.99 11.67 18.75
C ASP A 282 2.23 10.98 19.38
N ALA A 283 2.07 9.83 20.05
CA ALA A 283 3.13 9.31 20.91
C ALA A 283 4.36 8.78 20.17
N GLN A 284 4.25 8.52 18.87
CA GLN A 284 5.31 7.90 18.06
C GLN A 284 5.40 8.54 16.69
N THR A 285 6.60 8.56 16.08
CA THR A 285 6.77 9.05 14.72
C THR A 285 5.98 8.16 13.74
N LYS A 286 5.34 8.78 12.75
CA LYS A 286 4.49 8.11 11.78
C LYS A 286 5.30 7.62 10.57
N LEU A 287 4.80 6.58 9.90
CA LEU A 287 5.37 6.07 8.66
C LEU A 287 5.46 7.16 7.57
N THR A 288 4.56 8.16 7.61
CA THR A 288 4.53 9.31 6.70
C THR A 288 5.78 10.19 6.77
N GLU A 289 6.58 10.07 7.84
CA GLU A 289 7.87 10.73 7.93
C GLU A 289 8.83 10.26 6.82
N PHE A 290 8.92 8.97 6.56
CA PHE A 290 9.76 8.46 5.48
C PHE A 290 9.24 8.86 4.09
N LEU A 291 7.92 8.83 3.88
CA LEU A 291 7.29 9.24 2.63
C LEU A 291 7.53 10.72 2.32
N ARG A 292 7.52 11.58 3.35
CA ARG A 292 7.82 13.02 3.22
C ARG A 292 9.19 13.26 2.59
N TYR A 293 10.14 12.38 2.87
CA TYR A 293 11.50 12.48 2.36
C TYR A 293 11.80 11.56 1.17
N GLY A 294 10.75 11.04 0.51
CA GLY A 294 10.84 10.40 -0.79
C GLY A 294 10.87 8.88 -0.79
N ALA A 295 10.59 8.21 0.34
CA ALA A 295 10.39 6.76 0.32
C ALA A 295 9.24 6.40 -0.61
N ALA A 296 9.42 5.37 -1.45
CA ALA A 296 8.36 4.81 -2.29
C ALA A 296 7.29 4.10 -1.45
N GLY A 297 7.65 3.61 -0.28
CA GLY A 297 6.73 3.00 0.66
C GLY A 297 7.29 2.85 2.07
N SER A 298 6.36 2.72 3.01
CA SER A 298 6.64 2.51 4.43
C SER A 298 5.49 1.75 5.09
N SER A 299 5.74 1.19 6.28
CA SER A 299 4.72 0.49 7.06
C SER A 299 4.67 0.93 8.52
N GLY A 300 3.52 0.73 9.17
CA GLY A 300 3.36 1.03 10.57
C GLY A 300 2.11 0.37 11.17
N ALA A 301 2.19 -0.05 12.42
CA ALA A 301 1.05 -0.64 13.10
C ALA A 301 0.01 0.43 13.51
N VAL A 302 -1.27 0.06 13.45
CA VAL A 302 -2.41 0.94 13.76
C VAL A 302 -2.95 0.74 15.16
N VAL A 303 -2.57 -0.35 15.81
CA VAL A 303 -2.93 -0.71 17.19
C VAL A 303 -1.77 -1.46 17.80
N GLU A 304 -1.65 -1.47 19.14
CA GLU A 304 -0.53 -2.13 19.85
C GLU A 304 -0.34 -3.59 19.40
N PRO A 305 0.75 -3.90 18.67
CA PRO A 305 1.01 -5.24 18.15
C PRO A 305 1.92 -6.06 19.07
N PHE A 306 2.45 -5.44 20.14
CA PHE A 306 3.59 -5.95 20.90
C PHE A 306 4.85 -6.16 20.03
N SER A 307 5.94 -6.64 20.62
CA SER A 307 7.18 -6.93 19.90
C SER A 307 7.13 -8.33 19.27
N LEU A 308 6.08 -8.59 18.46
CA LEU A 308 5.90 -9.86 17.76
C LEU A 308 6.36 -9.70 16.31
N GLN A 309 7.45 -10.38 15.94
CA GLN A 309 8.02 -10.28 14.60
C GLN A 309 6.99 -10.61 13.50
N ALA A 310 6.11 -11.58 13.72
CA ALA A 310 5.08 -11.97 12.76
C ALA A 310 4.17 -10.83 12.27
N LYS A 311 4.06 -9.75 13.04
CA LYS A 311 3.21 -8.59 12.73
C LYS A 311 3.91 -7.47 11.97
N PHE A 312 5.19 -7.63 11.70
CA PHE A 312 6.02 -6.64 11.02
C PHE A 312 6.78 -7.29 9.87
N PRO A 313 7.10 -6.54 8.82
CA PRO A 313 7.94 -7.05 7.77
C PRO A 313 9.31 -7.47 8.33
N VAL A 314 9.78 -8.64 7.96
CA VAL A 314 11.16 -9.04 8.21
C VAL A 314 12.09 -8.26 7.29
N PRO A 315 13.37 -8.04 7.65
CA PRO A 315 14.34 -7.32 6.82
C PRO A 315 14.54 -7.90 5.41
N LEU A 316 14.21 -9.18 5.21
CA LEU A 316 14.18 -9.85 3.90
C LEU A 316 13.23 -9.18 2.89
N LEU A 317 12.37 -8.26 3.33
CA LEU A 317 11.64 -7.32 2.49
C LEU A 317 12.54 -6.72 1.38
N HIS A 318 13.74 -6.29 1.75
CA HIS A 318 14.69 -5.69 0.82
C HIS A 318 15.29 -6.71 -0.15
N VAL A 319 15.38 -7.98 0.24
CA VAL A 319 15.84 -9.06 -0.64
C VAL A 319 14.80 -9.34 -1.73
N HIS A 320 13.52 -9.47 -1.35
CA HIS A 320 12.44 -9.64 -2.33
C HIS A 320 12.36 -8.46 -3.29
N TYR A 321 12.54 -7.25 -2.77
CA TYR A 321 12.54 -6.04 -3.57
C TYR A 321 13.71 -5.99 -4.56
N ALA A 322 14.90 -6.37 -4.10
CA ALA A 322 16.10 -6.49 -4.92
C ALA A 322 16.00 -7.58 -6.01
N ASP A 323 15.20 -8.63 -5.77
CA ASP A 323 14.90 -9.67 -6.77
C ASP A 323 13.96 -9.16 -7.89
N GLY A 324 13.40 -7.95 -7.76
CA GLY A 324 12.53 -7.31 -8.75
C GLY A 324 11.04 -7.40 -8.45
N CYS A 325 10.66 -7.86 -7.25
CA CYS A 325 9.28 -7.79 -6.78
C CYS A 325 8.80 -6.32 -6.71
N SER A 326 7.51 -6.11 -6.90
CA SER A 326 6.90 -4.83 -6.58
C SER A 326 6.92 -4.56 -5.08
N LEU A 327 6.75 -3.30 -4.67
CA LEU A 327 6.66 -2.91 -3.27
C LEU A 327 5.60 -3.73 -2.53
N ALA A 328 4.40 -3.90 -3.12
CA ALA A 328 3.35 -4.71 -2.52
C ALA A 328 3.77 -6.17 -2.32
N GLU A 329 4.36 -6.78 -3.34
CA GLU A 329 4.85 -8.17 -3.26
C GLU A 329 5.93 -8.32 -2.19
N ALA A 330 6.89 -7.40 -2.15
CA ALA A 330 7.97 -7.43 -1.17
C ALA A 330 7.44 -7.32 0.27
N PHE A 331 6.52 -6.39 0.54
CA PHE A 331 5.92 -6.25 1.88
C PHE A 331 5.15 -7.49 2.31
N TYR A 332 4.26 -7.98 1.47
CA TYR A 332 3.38 -9.09 1.86
C TYR A 332 4.09 -10.43 1.92
N GLN A 333 5.20 -10.61 1.20
CA GLN A 333 6.05 -11.78 1.37
C GLN A 333 6.91 -11.73 2.64
N SER A 334 7.01 -10.57 3.26
CA SER A 334 7.88 -10.33 4.42
C SER A 334 7.12 -10.24 5.74
N VAL A 335 5.79 -10.36 5.74
CA VAL A 335 4.96 -10.25 6.95
C VAL A 335 4.00 -11.42 7.04
N GLU A 336 4.00 -12.13 8.19
CA GLU A 336 3.14 -13.31 8.40
C GLU A 336 1.71 -12.92 8.77
N ALA A 337 1.53 -11.92 9.64
CA ALA A 337 0.24 -11.51 10.18
C ALA A 337 0.00 -9.99 10.03
N PRO A 338 -0.32 -9.50 8.81
CA PRO A 338 -0.39 -8.07 8.49
C PRO A 338 -1.62 -7.36 9.03
N TYR A 339 -2.53 -8.03 9.74
CA TYR A 339 -3.86 -7.50 10.11
C TYR A 339 -3.86 -6.21 10.95
N GLN A 340 -2.74 -5.86 11.56
CA GLN A 340 -2.56 -4.63 12.35
C GLN A 340 -1.58 -3.65 11.67
N LEU A 341 -1.12 -3.99 10.47
CA LEU A 341 -0.13 -3.22 9.73
C LEU A 341 -0.82 -2.41 8.63
N LEU A 342 -0.53 -1.13 8.58
CA LEU A 342 -0.85 -0.27 7.45
C LEU A 342 0.42 -0.11 6.61
N ILE A 343 0.28 -0.31 5.30
CA ILE A 343 1.34 -0.08 4.31
C ILE A 343 0.88 1.09 3.45
N VAL A 344 1.75 2.10 3.29
CA VAL A 344 1.46 3.30 2.49
C VAL A 344 2.59 3.52 1.50
N GLY A 345 2.24 3.83 0.26
CA GLY A 345 3.18 4.10 -0.82
C GLY A 345 2.67 3.64 -2.18
N ASP A 346 3.56 3.59 -3.16
CA ASP A 346 3.25 3.07 -4.50
C ASP A 346 3.34 1.54 -4.52
N PRO A 347 2.20 0.81 -4.61
CA PRO A 347 2.21 -0.65 -4.60
C PRO A 347 2.95 -1.27 -5.78
N LEU A 348 3.07 -0.52 -6.88
CA LEU A 348 3.66 -0.99 -8.14
C LEU A 348 5.14 -0.63 -8.29
N ALA A 349 5.70 0.20 -7.41
CA ALA A 349 7.11 0.56 -7.46
C ALA A 349 8.01 -0.69 -7.48
N ARG A 350 8.90 -0.79 -8.46
CA ARG A 350 9.80 -1.94 -8.68
C ARG A 350 11.13 -1.51 -9.30
N PRO A 351 11.99 -0.81 -8.57
CA PRO A 351 13.23 -0.25 -9.11
C PRO A 351 14.19 -1.33 -9.63
N TYR A 352 14.13 -2.54 -9.11
CA TYR A 352 14.99 -3.66 -9.51
C TYR A 352 14.35 -4.62 -10.51
N ALA A 353 13.15 -4.31 -11.01
CA ALA A 353 12.55 -5.11 -12.06
C ALA A 353 13.35 -4.97 -13.37
N ARG A 354 13.46 -6.08 -14.11
CA ARG A 354 14.09 -6.10 -15.42
C ARG A 354 13.00 -6.28 -16.47
N PHE A 355 12.73 -5.21 -17.22
CA PHE A 355 11.66 -5.19 -18.21
C PHE A 355 12.18 -5.63 -19.58
N ALA A 356 11.38 -6.43 -20.27
CA ALA A 356 11.54 -6.65 -21.69
C ALA A 356 11.10 -5.40 -22.49
N GLU A 357 11.70 -5.18 -23.64
CA GLU A 357 11.16 -4.21 -24.59
C GLU A 357 10.05 -4.89 -25.39
N VAL A 358 8.89 -4.23 -25.47
CA VAL A 358 7.70 -4.73 -26.15
C VAL A 358 7.25 -3.71 -27.18
N GLY A 359 7.41 -4.07 -28.43
CA GLY A 359 7.03 -3.28 -29.61
C GLY A 359 5.99 -3.99 -30.47
N LEU A 360 5.53 -3.30 -31.50
CA LEU A 360 4.69 -3.82 -32.57
C LEU A 360 5.42 -3.58 -33.89
N ALA A 361 5.85 -4.66 -34.57
CA ALA A 361 6.57 -4.57 -35.83
C ALA A 361 5.60 -4.32 -37.00
N LYS A 362 4.42 -4.94 -36.95
CA LYS A 362 3.36 -4.81 -37.97
C LYS A 362 1.98 -5.07 -37.34
N PRO A 363 0.90 -4.43 -37.88
CA PRO A 363 0.93 -3.32 -38.83
C PRO A 363 1.40 -2.04 -38.18
N ASP A 364 1.66 -1.00 -38.99
CA ASP A 364 2.01 0.33 -38.46
C ASP A 364 0.81 0.91 -37.68
N PRO A 365 0.94 1.22 -36.38
CA PRO A 365 -0.14 1.77 -35.57
C PRO A 365 -0.58 3.18 -36.02
N GLN A 366 0.21 3.87 -36.84
CA GLN A 366 -0.15 5.19 -37.37
C GLN A 366 -1.10 5.13 -38.59
N THR A 367 -1.31 3.95 -39.17
CA THR A 367 -2.25 3.75 -40.25
C THR A 367 -3.57 3.20 -39.74
N PRO A 368 -4.74 3.62 -40.32
CA PRO A 368 -6.02 3.00 -39.96
C PRO A 368 -6.06 1.51 -40.31
N TRP A 369 -6.68 0.71 -39.46
CA TRP A 369 -6.85 -0.73 -39.65
C TRP A 369 -8.32 -1.07 -39.86
N SER A 370 -8.58 -2.16 -40.62
CA SER A 370 -9.92 -2.68 -40.83
C SER A 370 -9.91 -4.20 -41.06
N GLY A 371 -11.03 -4.85 -40.81
CA GLY A 371 -11.19 -6.30 -40.99
C GLY A 371 -10.29 -7.13 -40.09
N VAL A 372 -9.76 -8.23 -40.60
CA VAL A 372 -8.87 -9.13 -39.88
C VAL A 372 -7.43 -8.62 -39.93
N VAL A 373 -6.90 -8.23 -38.76
CA VAL A 373 -5.55 -7.65 -38.59
C VAL A 373 -4.60 -8.68 -37.99
N THR A 374 -3.44 -8.89 -38.61
CA THR A 374 -2.38 -9.74 -38.03
C THR A 374 -1.34 -8.89 -37.37
N LEU A 375 -1.28 -8.99 -36.02
CA LEU A 375 -0.32 -8.26 -35.19
C LEU A 375 0.96 -9.07 -35.02
N GLN A 376 2.10 -8.46 -35.33
CA GLN A 376 3.43 -9.04 -35.15
C GLN A 376 4.16 -8.33 -34.02
N PRO A 377 4.18 -8.90 -32.80
CA PRO A 377 4.97 -8.33 -31.68
C PRO A 377 6.46 -8.31 -31.98
N GLN A 378 7.15 -7.26 -31.55
CA GLN A 378 8.60 -7.17 -31.51
C GLN A 378 9.03 -7.20 -30.04
N LEU A 379 9.88 -8.17 -29.69
CA LEU A 379 10.25 -8.45 -28.31
C LEU A 379 11.76 -8.49 -28.15
N VAL A 380 12.27 -7.78 -27.14
CA VAL A 380 13.65 -7.92 -26.67
C VAL A 380 13.57 -8.32 -25.18
N PRO A 381 13.77 -9.61 -24.85
CA PRO A 381 13.78 -10.04 -23.45
C PRO A 381 14.89 -9.34 -22.67
N ALA A 382 14.66 -9.06 -21.37
CA ALA A 382 15.73 -8.64 -20.50
C ALA A 382 16.79 -9.76 -20.36
N PRO A 383 18.08 -9.42 -20.15
CA PRO A 383 19.13 -10.41 -19.96
C PRO A 383 18.77 -11.44 -18.89
N ASP A 384 18.95 -12.71 -19.19
CA ASP A 384 18.65 -13.86 -18.33
C ASP A 384 17.18 -13.98 -17.85
N ARG A 385 16.26 -13.31 -18.55
CA ARG A 385 14.83 -13.29 -18.23
C ARG A 385 14.00 -13.72 -19.45
N PRO A 386 13.90 -15.03 -19.76
CA PRO A 386 13.12 -15.52 -20.88
C PRO A 386 11.63 -15.21 -20.66
N LEU A 387 10.92 -15.04 -21.76
CA LEU A 387 9.48 -14.80 -21.75
C LEU A 387 8.71 -16.11 -21.83
N SER A 388 7.58 -16.21 -21.14
CA SER A 388 6.71 -17.38 -21.11
C SER A 388 5.45 -17.18 -21.93
N GLN A 389 4.91 -15.97 -21.99
CA GLN A 389 3.58 -15.70 -22.53
C GLN A 389 3.48 -14.27 -23.06
N LEU A 390 2.63 -14.09 -24.07
CA LEU A 390 2.17 -12.79 -24.54
C LEU A 390 0.67 -12.66 -24.31
N GLU A 391 0.21 -11.44 -24.03
CA GLU A 391 -1.20 -11.08 -23.92
C GLU A 391 -1.51 -9.92 -24.85
N LEU A 392 -2.64 -10.00 -25.55
CA LEU A 392 -3.20 -8.89 -26.31
C LEU A 392 -4.38 -8.29 -25.56
N TRP A 393 -4.28 -7.04 -25.23
CA TRP A 393 -5.31 -6.25 -24.55
C TRP A 393 -5.77 -5.12 -25.46
N VAL A 394 -7.08 -4.91 -25.53
CA VAL A 394 -7.68 -3.79 -26.25
C VAL A 394 -8.67 -3.09 -25.31
N ASP A 395 -8.54 -1.78 -25.16
CA ASP A 395 -9.38 -0.94 -24.29
C ASP A 395 -9.49 -1.44 -22.83
N GLY A 396 -8.46 -2.17 -22.37
CA GLY A 396 -8.40 -2.75 -21.03
C GLY A 396 -9.01 -4.15 -20.91
N GLU A 397 -9.50 -4.73 -22.00
CA GLU A 397 -10.00 -6.11 -22.06
C GLU A 397 -8.96 -7.04 -22.67
N LEU A 398 -8.78 -8.21 -22.07
CA LEU A 398 -7.89 -9.25 -22.58
C LEU A 398 -8.57 -10.00 -23.72
N LEU A 399 -8.01 -9.90 -24.94
CA LEU A 399 -8.55 -10.56 -26.10
C LEU A 399 -7.92 -11.92 -26.38
N ALA A 400 -6.60 -12.05 -26.22
CA ALA A 400 -5.91 -13.28 -26.64
C ALA A 400 -4.59 -13.49 -25.89
N TYR A 401 -4.15 -14.75 -25.88
CA TYR A 401 -2.81 -15.17 -25.47
C TYR A 401 -2.03 -15.72 -26.66
N ALA A 402 -0.71 -15.57 -26.63
CA ALA A 402 0.19 -16.20 -27.59
C ALA A 402 1.51 -16.62 -26.92
N GLN A 403 2.24 -17.53 -27.55
CA GLN A 403 3.63 -17.83 -27.17
C GLN A 403 4.56 -16.73 -27.72
N PRO A 404 5.70 -16.46 -27.05
CA PRO A 404 6.73 -15.57 -27.59
C PRO A 404 7.13 -15.96 -29.01
N GLY A 405 7.22 -14.97 -29.90
CA GLY A 405 7.53 -15.19 -31.33
C GLY A 405 6.34 -15.55 -32.21
N LYS A 406 5.13 -15.63 -31.65
CA LYS A 406 3.89 -15.81 -32.41
C LYS A 406 3.19 -14.48 -32.66
N THR A 407 2.33 -14.47 -33.72
CA THR A 407 1.46 -13.33 -34.05
C THR A 407 0.09 -13.50 -33.42
N PHE A 408 -0.66 -12.39 -33.30
CA PHE A 408 -2.08 -12.41 -32.99
C PHE A 408 -2.89 -12.15 -34.28
N SER A 409 -4.03 -12.78 -34.38
CA SER A 409 -5.05 -12.44 -35.37
C SER A 409 -6.21 -11.79 -34.64
N TRP A 410 -6.58 -10.57 -35.02
CA TRP A 410 -7.64 -9.79 -34.41
C TRP A 410 -8.65 -9.37 -35.45
N ASP A 411 -9.88 -9.86 -35.36
CA ASP A 411 -10.99 -9.37 -36.15
C ASP A 411 -11.53 -8.09 -35.53
N THR A 412 -11.53 -7.00 -36.30
CA THR A 412 -11.93 -5.68 -35.82
C THR A 412 -13.34 -5.31 -36.26
N GLN A 413 -14.04 -6.14 -37.04
CA GLN A 413 -15.33 -5.80 -37.65
C GLN A 413 -16.44 -5.52 -36.63
N ASP A 414 -16.40 -6.19 -35.49
CA ASP A 414 -17.39 -5.99 -34.40
C ASP A 414 -17.01 -4.89 -33.43
N MET A 415 -15.91 -4.15 -33.67
CA MET A 415 -15.46 -3.06 -32.83
C MET A 415 -15.96 -1.70 -33.30
N ASP A 416 -16.14 -0.75 -32.39
CA ASP A 416 -16.34 0.66 -32.74
C ASP A 416 -15.20 1.13 -33.67
N ASP A 417 -15.47 2.06 -34.59
CA ASP A 417 -14.39 2.72 -35.33
C ASP A 417 -13.69 3.82 -34.49
N GLY A 418 -12.55 4.30 -35.00
CA GLY A 418 -11.76 5.34 -34.37
C GLY A 418 -10.71 4.78 -33.39
N PHE A 419 -10.46 5.49 -32.32
CA PHE A 419 -9.32 5.22 -31.44
C PHE A 419 -9.54 4.03 -30.51
N HIS A 420 -8.53 3.17 -30.44
CA HIS A 420 -8.44 2.08 -29.45
C HIS A 420 -7.07 2.06 -28.75
N ASP A 421 -7.06 1.71 -27.47
CA ASP A 421 -5.85 1.53 -26.65
C ASP A 421 -5.42 0.05 -26.71
N LEU A 422 -4.47 -0.27 -27.60
CA LEU A 422 -3.91 -1.59 -27.73
C LEU A 422 -2.69 -1.74 -26.82
N ARG A 423 -2.63 -2.84 -26.07
CA ARG A 423 -1.47 -3.22 -25.26
C ARG A 423 -1.02 -4.64 -25.57
N LEU A 424 0.25 -4.78 -25.86
CA LEU A 424 0.93 -6.06 -25.88
C LEU A 424 1.66 -6.22 -24.54
N VAL A 425 1.37 -7.29 -23.81
CA VAL A 425 2.00 -7.59 -22.53
C VAL A 425 2.84 -8.83 -22.68
N ALA A 426 4.11 -8.75 -22.31
CA ALA A 426 5.03 -9.88 -22.25
C ALA A 426 5.28 -10.27 -20.80
N GLN A 427 5.07 -11.54 -20.48
CA GLN A 427 5.28 -12.10 -19.15
C GLN A 427 6.58 -12.89 -19.11
N GLU A 428 7.41 -12.63 -18.10
CA GLU A 428 8.63 -13.36 -17.78
C GLU A 428 8.32 -14.81 -17.34
N ALA A 429 9.18 -15.75 -17.69
CA ALA A 429 9.08 -17.16 -17.28
C ALA A 429 9.56 -17.40 -15.83
N GLY A 430 10.11 -16.40 -15.16
CA GLY A 430 10.61 -16.49 -13.79
C GLY A 430 9.49 -16.52 -12.75
N PRO A 431 9.84 -16.79 -11.49
CA PRO A 431 8.85 -16.88 -10.41
C PRO A 431 8.23 -15.53 -10.02
N ILE A 432 8.83 -14.41 -10.43
CA ILE A 432 8.28 -13.05 -10.23
C ILE A 432 7.24 -12.74 -11.29
N GLU A 433 7.34 -13.38 -12.48
CA GLU A 433 6.42 -13.17 -13.60
C GLU A 433 6.32 -11.68 -13.98
N THR A 434 7.47 -11.01 -14.07
CA THR A 434 7.53 -9.59 -14.43
C THR A 434 6.80 -9.37 -15.75
N ARG A 435 5.85 -8.42 -15.75
CA ARG A 435 5.08 -8.05 -16.93
C ARG A 435 5.63 -6.76 -17.52
N SER A 436 6.02 -6.84 -18.77
CA SER A 436 6.45 -5.70 -19.58
C SER A 436 5.40 -5.43 -20.64
N TYR A 437 5.20 -4.18 -21.02
CA TYR A 437 4.16 -3.87 -22.00
C TYR A 437 4.58 -2.77 -22.99
N GLY A 438 4.10 -2.92 -24.23
CA GLY A 438 4.03 -1.85 -25.22
C GLY A 438 2.59 -1.38 -25.34
N ARG A 439 2.40 -0.06 -25.44
CA ARG A 439 1.09 0.58 -25.58
C ARG A 439 1.03 1.35 -26.88
N PHE A 440 -0.03 1.13 -27.67
CA PHE A 440 -0.20 1.71 -28.99
C PHE A 440 -1.61 2.28 -29.10
N GLY A 441 -1.71 3.56 -29.46
CA GLY A 441 -2.98 4.12 -29.94
C GLY A 441 -3.18 3.70 -31.39
N VAL A 442 -4.23 2.97 -31.68
CA VAL A 442 -4.55 2.51 -33.04
C VAL A 442 -5.89 3.08 -33.47
N THR A 443 -6.10 3.23 -34.76
CA THR A 443 -7.36 3.71 -35.33
C THR A 443 -7.99 2.62 -36.16
N LEU A 444 -9.23 2.25 -35.87
CA LEU A 444 -10.03 1.34 -36.72
C LEU A 444 -10.88 2.15 -37.68
N ASN A 445 -11.11 1.61 -38.89
CA ASN A 445 -11.93 2.23 -39.90
C ASN A 445 -12.63 1.14 -40.75
N ASN A 446 -13.67 0.55 -40.20
CA ASN A 446 -14.46 -0.50 -40.85
C ASN A 446 -15.67 0.07 -41.62
N SER A 447 -16.17 1.26 -41.23
CA SER A 447 -17.40 1.88 -41.75
C SER A 447 -17.15 3.12 -42.62
N ASP A 448 -15.89 3.54 -42.83
CA ASP A 448 -15.51 4.79 -43.52
C ASP A 448 -16.05 6.09 -42.86
N HIS A 449 -16.66 6.01 -41.70
CA HIS A 449 -17.10 7.19 -40.96
C HIS A 449 -15.93 7.94 -40.34
N ARG A 450 -16.05 9.28 -40.25
CA ARG A 450 -15.00 10.15 -39.72
C ARG A 450 -15.53 11.03 -38.63
N LEU A 451 -14.71 11.16 -37.61
CA LEU A 451 -14.88 12.11 -36.51
C LEU A 451 -13.66 13.02 -36.45
N GLU A 452 -13.88 14.30 -36.63
CA GLU A 452 -12.85 15.33 -36.42
C GLU A 452 -13.23 16.19 -35.22
N LEU A 453 -12.24 16.51 -34.37
CA LEU A 453 -12.44 17.35 -33.18
C LEU A 453 -11.75 18.68 -33.37
N ASP A 454 -12.44 19.77 -33.01
CA ASP A 454 -11.84 21.07 -32.89
C ASP A 454 -11.06 21.14 -31.57
N LEU A 455 -9.77 20.74 -31.63
CA LEU A 455 -8.94 20.65 -30.46
C LEU A 455 -8.34 22.01 -30.10
N GLN A 456 -8.75 22.56 -28.93
CA GLN A 456 -7.93 23.52 -28.22
C GLN A 456 -7.52 22.90 -26.88
N PRO A 457 -6.24 23.00 -26.44
CA PRO A 457 -5.84 22.56 -25.14
C PRO A 457 -6.64 23.35 -24.10
N GLN A 458 -7.47 22.66 -23.34
CA GLN A 458 -8.37 23.33 -22.41
C GLN A 458 -7.75 23.26 -21.01
N ARG A 459 -7.49 24.44 -20.48
CA ARG A 459 -7.14 24.64 -19.08
C ARG A 459 -8.22 25.50 -18.47
N VAL A 460 -9.05 24.92 -17.63
CA VAL A 460 -10.22 25.59 -17.04
C VAL A 460 -10.15 25.56 -15.53
N ARG A 461 -10.78 26.51 -14.87
CA ARG A 461 -10.99 26.44 -13.42
C ARG A 461 -12.19 25.57 -13.10
N HIS A 462 -12.15 24.87 -11.97
CA HIS A 462 -13.32 24.18 -11.43
C HIS A 462 -14.45 25.18 -11.24
N GLY A 463 -15.58 24.89 -11.88
CA GLY A 463 -16.73 25.80 -11.96
C GLY A 463 -16.90 26.46 -13.33
N GLU A 464 -15.89 26.46 -14.19
CA GLU A 464 -16.00 26.98 -15.56
C GLU A 464 -16.52 25.92 -16.51
N THR A 465 -16.97 26.34 -17.69
CA THR A 465 -17.51 25.48 -18.74
C THR A 465 -16.43 25.03 -19.70
N ILE A 466 -16.36 23.74 -19.98
CA ILE A 466 -15.55 23.12 -21.04
C ILE A 466 -16.41 23.05 -22.29
N THR A 467 -15.93 23.59 -23.38
CA THR A 467 -16.60 23.48 -24.69
C THR A 467 -15.86 22.50 -25.58
N LEU A 468 -16.56 21.50 -26.06
CA LEU A 468 -16.07 20.56 -27.07
C LEU A 468 -16.91 20.70 -28.34
N SER A 469 -16.26 20.67 -29.50
CA SER A 469 -16.92 20.72 -30.81
C SER A 469 -16.17 19.88 -31.84
N GLY A 470 -16.82 19.58 -32.94
CA GLY A 470 -16.21 18.84 -34.02
C GLY A 470 -17.16 18.60 -35.19
N THR A 471 -16.68 17.85 -36.17
CA THR A 471 -17.44 17.44 -37.34
C THR A 471 -17.59 15.93 -37.42
N ALA A 472 -18.75 15.47 -37.87
CA ALA A 472 -19.09 14.09 -38.12
C ALA A 472 -20.21 14.04 -39.16
N VAL A 473 -19.88 14.03 -40.43
CA VAL A 473 -20.84 14.04 -41.53
C VAL A 473 -21.65 12.71 -41.52
N GLY A 474 -22.98 12.80 -41.44
CA GLY A 474 -23.86 11.66 -41.28
C GLY A 474 -24.02 11.19 -39.81
N GLY A 475 -23.35 11.83 -38.88
CA GLY A 475 -23.51 11.56 -37.46
C GLY A 475 -24.91 11.96 -36.93
N ARG A 476 -25.42 11.23 -35.94
CA ARG A 476 -26.72 11.45 -35.28
C ARG A 476 -26.58 12.05 -33.90
N GLU A 477 -25.68 11.52 -33.10
CA GLU A 477 -25.44 11.96 -31.71
C GLU A 477 -23.95 11.95 -31.42
N ALA A 478 -23.46 13.01 -30.78
CA ALA A 478 -22.11 13.07 -30.20
C ALA A 478 -22.23 13.05 -28.66
N ALA A 479 -21.48 12.16 -28.02
CA ALA A 479 -21.50 11.99 -26.58
C ALA A 479 -20.09 12.10 -25.99
N ILE A 480 -19.97 12.75 -24.80
CA ILE A 480 -18.70 12.85 -24.07
C ILE A 480 -18.66 11.79 -22.97
N TRP A 481 -17.50 11.16 -22.85
CA TRP A 481 -17.24 10.09 -21.90
C TRP A 481 -16.03 10.38 -21.06
N GLN A 482 -16.08 9.98 -19.77
CA GLN A 482 -14.93 9.89 -18.88
C GLN A 482 -14.77 8.41 -18.48
N GLY A 483 -13.80 7.74 -19.08
CA GLY A 483 -13.73 6.28 -18.98
C GLY A 483 -15.00 5.62 -19.52
N ASN A 484 -15.69 4.84 -18.67
CA ASN A 484 -16.95 4.16 -19.02
C ASN A 484 -18.22 4.97 -18.64
N ARG A 485 -18.04 6.20 -18.17
CA ARG A 485 -19.18 7.06 -17.75
C ARG A 485 -19.52 8.02 -18.88
N LYS A 486 -20.73 7.91 -19.44
CA LYS A 486 -21.32 8.94 -20.32
C LYS A 486 -21.65 10.17 -19.46
N LEU A 487 -21.15 11.33 -19.87
CA LEU A 487 -21.36 12.59 -19.16
C LEU A 487 -22.51 13.37 -19.76
N GLU A 488 -22.40 13.72 -21.03
CA GLU A 488 -23.38 14.54 -21.77
C GLU A 488 -23.43 14.09 -23.21
N SER A 489 -24.51 14.43 -23.92
CA SER A 489 -24.63 14.20 -25.36
C SER A 489 -25.43 15.32 -26.06
N VAL A 490 -25.23 15.46 -27.34
CA VAL A 490 -25.89 16.42 -28.21
C VAL A 490 -26.14 15.82 -29.59
N ALA A 491 -27.23 16.24 -30.25
CA ALA A 491 -27.46 15.89 -31.64
C ALA A 491 -26.36 16.49 -32.55
N VAL A 492 -26.02 15.77 -33.62
CA VAL A 492 -25.17 16.30 -34.70
C VAL A 492 -26.11 16.96 -35.72
N ASP A 493 -25.90 18.24 -36.01
CA ASP A 493 -26.69 19.06 -36.93
C ASP A 493 -25.82 19.47 -38.13
N ASP A 494 -26.25 19.13 -39.33
CA ASP A 494 -25.48 19.35 -40.56
C ASP A 494 -24.02 18.91 -40.50
N GLY A 495 -23.78 17.73 -39.89
CA GLY A 495 -22.45 17.17 -39.72
C GLY A 495 -21.57 17.88 -38.67
N ARG A 496 -22.13 18.80 -37.87
CA ARG A 496 -21.43 19.54 -36.84
C ARG A 496 -22.08 19.33 -35.47
N TRP A 497 -21.28 19.39 -34.43
CA TRP A 497 -21.76 19.32 -33.06
C TRP A 497 -20.94 20.25 -32.14
N ARG A 498 -21.60 20.73 -31.10
CA ARG A 498 -20.97 21.51 -30.04
C ARG A 498 -21.64 21.22 -28.72
N LEU A 499 -20.84 20.86 -27.72
CA LEU A 499 -21.33 20.50 -26.39
C LEU A 499 -20.58 21.32 -25.34
N GLN A 500 -21.32 21.71 -24.29
CA GLN A 500 -20.78 22.40 -23.12
C GLN A 500 -20.91 21.47 -21.90
N LEU A 501 -19.82 21.29 -21.19
CA LEU A 501 -19.72 20.45 -19.99
C LEU A 501 -19.29 21.29 -18.80
N ALA A 502 -20.04 21.24 -17.70
CA ALA A 502 -19.64 21.89 -16.47
C ALA A 502 -18.46 21.17 -15.83
N SER A 503 -17.35 21.88 -15.59
CA SER A 503 -16.13 21.28 -15.03
C SER A 503 -16.31 20.73 -13.60
N GLN A 504 -17.35 21.17 -12.87
CA GLN A 504 -17.72 20.64 -11.54
C GLN A 504 -18.08 19.15 -11.57
N THR A 505 -18.53 18.61 -12.71
CA THR A 505 -18.86 17.18 -12.87
C THR A 505 -17.62 16.30 -12.95
N LEU A 506 -16.45 16.93 -13.10
CA LEU A 506 -15.14 16.32 -13.23
C LEU A 506 -14.32 16.65 -11.98
N GLY A 507 -13.34 15.82 -11.64
CA GLY A 507 -12.41 16.11 -10.55
C GLY A 507 -11.41 17.23 -10.91
N VAL A 508 -10.80 17.84 -9.90
CA VAL A 508 -9.66 18.77 -10.07
C VAL A 508 -8.41 17.98 -10.50
N GLY A 509 -7.65 18.54 -11.42
CA GLY A 509 -6.43 17.95 -11.98
C GLY A 509 -6.55 17.68 -13.47
N THR A 510 -5.62 16.89 -14.00
CA THR A 510 -5.65 16.47 -15.40
C THR A 510 -6.66 15.36 -15.59
N VAL A 511 -7.70 15.58 -16.39
CA VAL A 511 -8.73 14.60 -16.72
C VAL A 511 -8.66 14.22 -18.19
N SER A 512 -8.98 12.95 -18.48
CA SER A 512 -9.06 12.42 -19.83
C SER A 512 -10.54 12.24 -20.22
N LEU A 513 -10.95 12.81 -21.33
CA LEU A 513 -12.27 12.71 -21.92
C LEU A 513 -12.19 12.01 -23.27
N GLY A 514 -13.23 11.29 -23.66
CA GLY A 514 -13.39 10.72 -25.00
C GLY A 514 -14.70 11.22 -25.61
N VAL A 515 -14.74 11.33 -26.93
CA VAL A 515 -15.96 11.59 -27.68
C VAL A 515 -16.33 10.34 -28.46
N ARG A 516 -17.62 9.99 -28.45
CA ARG A 516 -18.18 8.92 -29.29
C ARG A 516 -19.32 9.52 -30.10
N VAL A 517 -19.28 9.29 -31.41
CA VAL A 517 -20.34 9.70 -32.31
C VAL A 517 -21.04 8.47 -32.86
N THR A 518 -22.36 8.44 -32.72
CA THR A 518 -23.20 7.39 -33.31
C THR A 518 -23.74 7.92 -34.66
N PHE A 519 -23.64 7.11 -35.70
CA PHE A 519 -24.07 7.42 -37.06
C PHE A 519 -25.47 6.87 -37.36
N ALA A 520 -26.01 7.18 -38.53
CA ALA A 520 -27.38 6.81 -38.90
C ALA A 520 -27.55 5.29 -39.07
N ASP A 521 -26.49 4.58 -39.39
CA ASP A 521 -26.42 3.12 -39.53
C ASP A 521 -26.05 2.40 -38.24
N ASP A 522 -26.12 3.11 -37.09
CA ASP A 522 -25.74 2.69 -35.75
C ASP A 522 -24.23 2.42 -35.54
N ALA A 523 -23.38 2.68 -36.54
CA ALA A 523 -21.95 2.65 -36.36
C ALA A 523 -21.50 3.71 -35.32
N VAL A 524 -20.46 3.41 -34.57
CA VAL A 524 -19.89 4.31 -33.56
C VAL A 524 -18.45 4.61 -33.91
N VAL A 525 -18.08 5.89 -33.87
CA VAL A 525 -16.67 6.32 -34.02
C VAL A 525 -16.19 6.98 -32.73
N ARG A 526 -15.04 6.56 -32.25
CA ARG A 526 -14.40 7.01 -30.99
C ARG A 526 -13.23 7.95 -31.27
N SER A 527 -13.15 9.05 -30.54
CA SER A 527 -11.97 9.92 -30.60
C SER A 527 -10.79 9.35 -29.82
N ALA A 528 -9.59 9.79 -30.14
CA ALA A 528 -8.47 9.71 -29.22
C ALA A 528 -8.80 10.44 -27.90
N PRO A 529 -8.17 10.04 -26.77
CA PRO A 529 -8.37 10.70 -25.49
C PRO A 529 -7.98 12.20 -25.54
N LEU A 530 -8.88 13.04 -25.06
CA LEU A 530 -8.68 14.49 -24.89
C LEU A 530 -8.26 14.77 -23.47
N THR A 531 -7.21 15.55 -23.29
CA THR A 531 -6.72 15.93 -21.97
C THR A 531 -7.18 17.35 -21.63
N VAL A 532 -7.82 17.52 -20.46
CA VAL A 532 -8.26 18.81 -19.92
C VAL A 532 -7.66 18.98 -18.53
N ASP A 533 -7.00 20.12 -18.28
CA ASP A 533 -6.47 20.47 -16.96
C ASP A 533 -7.50 21.33 -16.21
N ILE A 534 -8.06 20.75 -15.14
CA ILE A 534 -9.01 21.45 -14.29
C ILE A 534 -8.26 21.98 -13.06
N MET A 535 -8.07 23.28 -13.01
CA MET A 535 -7.43 23.96 -11.90
C MET A 535 -8.38 24.06 -10.71
N PRO A 536 -7.89 24.06 -9.46
CA PRO A 536 -8.72 24.34 -8.29
C PRO A 536 -9.47 25.67 -8.44
N PRO A 537 -10.63 25.84 -7.79
CA PRO A 537 -11.30 27.12 -7.74
C PRO A 537 -10.39 28.19 -7.12
N GLU A 538 -10.56 29.46 -7.49
CA GLU A 538 -9.82 30.53 -6.82
C GLU A 538 -10.17 30.55 -5.33
N PRO A 539 -9.16 30.69 -4.46
CA PRO A 539 -9.45 30.96 -3.05
C PRO A 539 -10.34 32.21 -2.96
N ALA A 540 -11.45 32.10 -2.26
CA ALA A 540 -12.34 33.25 -2.07
C ALA A 540 -11.53 34.46 -1.60
N GLY A 541 -11.48 35.52 -2.43
CA GLY A 541 -10.70 36.71 -2.14
C GLY A 541 -11.07 37.27 -0.78
N LYS A 542 -10.07 37.66 0.03
CA LYS A 542 -10.32 38.39 1.28
C LYS A 542 -11.23 39.56 0.99
N ALA A 543 -12.39 39.58 1.64
CA ALA A 543 -13.25 40.76 1.64
C ALA A 543 -12.44 42.01 2.04
N PRO A 544 -12.63 43.19 1.43
CA PRO A 544 -11.85 44.37 1.70
C PRO A 544 -12.00 44.72 3.19
N GLY A 545 -10.88 44.61 3.90
CA GLY A 545 -10.80 44.83 5.33
C GLY A 545 -11.06 46.27 5.70
N ASN A 546 -11.95 46.47 6.64
CA ASN A 546 -12.13 47.73 7.36
C ASN A 546 -10.90 47.96 8.27
N ASP A 547 -10.11 48.91 7.89
CA ASP A 547 -8.96 49.40 8.63
C ASP A 547 -9.41 50.06 9.95
N ARG A 548 -9.13 49.43 11.08
CA ARG A 548 -9.08 50.09 12.39
C ARG A 548 -7.86 49.65 13.18
N ARG A 549 -6.94 50.62 13.25
CA ARG A 549 -5.73 50.66 14.08
C ARG A 549 -6.02 50.33 15.52
N ASN A 550 -5.30 49.37 16.08
CA ASN A 550 -4.73 49.53 17.43
C ASN A 550 -3.51 48.63 17.61
N ALA A 551 -2.40 49.31 17.93
CA ALA A 551 -1.11 48.69 18.21
C ALA A 551 -1.10 48.16 19.64
N GLY A 552 -0.71 46.89 19.81
CA GLY A 552 -0.35 46.28 21.09
C GLY A 552 0.72 45.22 20.84
N LYS A 553 1.88 45.44 21.45
CA LYS A 553 3.11 44.65 21.33
C LYS A 553 2.89 43.15 21.62
N SER A 554 3.34 42.32 20.70
CA SER A 554 3.70 40.92 21.01
C SER A 554 4.87 40.48 20.11
N GLU A 555 5.79 39.74 20.69
CA GLU A 555 7.06 39.29 20.14
C GLU A 555 6.93 38.48 18.83
N PRO A 556 8.00 38.42 17.99
CA PRO A 556 7.88 37.86 16.65
C PRO A 556 7.88 36.33 16.67
N ALA A 557 6.80 35.73 16.18
CA ALA A 557 6.78 34.33 15.77
C ALA A 557 7.65 34.15 14.51
N ARG A 558 8.56 33.21 14.53
CA ARG A 558 9.40 32.80 13.42
C ARG A 558 8.52 32.39 12.22
N ALA A 559 8.70 33.10 11.12
CA ALA A 559 8.13 32.76 9.84
C ALA A 559 8.68 31.41 9.34
N THR A 560 7.79 30.46 9.12
CA THR A 560 8.04 29.33 8.22
C THR A 560 7.27 29.59 6.94
N ALA A 561 7.97 29.44 5.83
CA ALA A 561 7.46 29.66 4.49
C ALA A 561 6.33 28.69 4.16
N ASP A 562 5.27 29.22 3.54
CA ASP A 562 4.21 28.53 2.80
C ASP A 562 3.66 27.21 3.40
N GLY A 563 2.87 27.32 4.47
CA GLY A 563 2.03 26.27 4.98
C GLY A 563 0.68 26.87 5.39
N GLN A 564 -0.35 26.67 4.59
CA GLN A 564 -1.72 26.83 5.11
C GLN A 564 -1.89 25.79 6.22
N GLU A 565 -1.97 26.27 7.47
CA GLU A 565 -2.40 25.45 8.60
C GLU A 565 -3.79 24.89 8.30
N ALA A 566 -3.91 23.57 8.26
CA ALA A 566 -5.19 22.89 8.21
C ALA A 566 -6.04 23.36 9.40
N SER A 567 -7.19 23.94 9.14
CA SER A 567 -8.10 24.45 10.17
C SER A 567 -8.71 23.27 10.94
N ARG A 568 -8.19 23.01 12.13
CA ARG A 568 -8.75 22.03 13.06
C ARG A 568 -9.85 22.69 13.89
N ILE A 569 -11.10 22.29 13.64
CA ILE A 569 -12.19 22.64 14.55
C ILE A 569 -12.32 21.52 15.58
N LYS A 570 -11.96 21.84 16.81
CA LYS A 570 -12.25 20.98 17.97
C LYS A 570 -13.58 21.42 18.56
N LEU A 571 -14.62 20.60 18.41
CA LEU A 571 -15.81 20.67 19.24
C LEU A 571 -15.41 20.32 20.69
N ARG A 572 -14.86 21.26 21.44
CA ARG A 572 -14.56 21.09 22.85
C ARG A 572 -15.79 21.43 23.70
N GLY A 573 -16.70 20.49 23.80
CA GLY A 573 -17.57 20.42 24.95
C GLY A 573 -16.88 19.64 26.06
N LYS A 574 -16.09 20.29 26.95
CA LYS A 574 -15.77 19.68 28.24
C LYS A 574 -17.05 19.70 29.06
N LEU A 575 -17.79 18.60 28.99
CA LEU A 575 -18.88 18.32 29.93
C LEU A 575 -18.25 18.00 31.31
N ARG A 576 -17.70 19.02 31.96
CA ARG A 576 -17.36 18.97 33.40
C ARG A 576 -18.53 19.58 34.14
N ASN A 577 -19.09 18.82 35.08
CA ASN A 577 -20.22 19.19 35.93
C ASN A 577 -21.59 19.30 35.20
N LEU A 578 -21.92 18.32 34.39
CA LEU A 578 -23.32 18.11 34.04
C LEU A 578 -24.12 17.72 35.30
N PRO A 579 -25.38 18.20 35.43
CA PRO A 579 -26.28 17.68 36.43
C PRO A 579 -26.43 16.17 36.29
N ASP A 580 -26.74 15.50 37.38
CA ASP A 580 -26.91 14.03 37.45
C ASP A 580 -28.21 13.63 36.76
N VAL A 581 -28.31 13.92 35.42
CA VAL A 581 -29.42 13.53 34.57
C VAL A 581 -29.00 12.34 33.70
N PRO A 582 -29.91 11.36 33.57
CA PRO A 582 -29.58 10.11 32.88
C PRO A 582 -29.42 10.23 31.36
N HIS A 583 -29.76 11.39 30.76
CA HIS A 583 -29.76 11.59 29.34
C HIS A 583 -29.49 13.04 28.94
N HIS A 584 -28.59 13.26 27.98
CA HIS A 584 -28.26 14.57 27.43
C HIS A 584 -28.48 14.60 25.93
N THR A 585 -29.14 15.64 25.45
CA THR A 585 -29.28 15.91 24.01
C THR A 585 -28.55 17.21 23.66
N MET A 586 -27.73 17.16 22.62
CA MET A 586 -26.99 18.30 22.10
C MET A 586 -27.31 18.44 20.60
N ALA A 587 -27.54 19.65 20.16
CA ALA A 587 -27.73 19.98 18.76
C ALA A 587 -26.88 21.21 18.42
N GLY A 588 -26.37 21.27 17.22
CA GLY A 588 -25.58 22.40 16.74
C GLY A 588 -25.44 22.40 15.23
N ARG A 589 -24.99 23.52 14.68
CA ARG A 589 -24.67 23.66 13.26
C ARG A 589 -23.21 23.98 13.08
N PHE A 590 -22.67 23.52 11.96
CA PHE A 590 -21.32 23.86 11.53
C PHE A 590 -21.30 24.14 10.03
N MET A 591 -20.31 24.95 9.60
CA MET A 591 -20.16 25.35 8.21
C MET A 591 -19.00 24.60 7.58
N VAL A 592 -19.25 23.95 6.46
CA VAL A 592 -18.23 23.38 5.57
C VAL A 592 -17.92 24.38 4.47
N THR A 593 -16.69 24.82 4.37
CA THR A 593 -16.27 25.85 3.41
C THR A 593 -15.97 25.31 2.02
N GLN A 594 -15.73 24.01 1.91
CA GLN A 594 -15.52 23.31 0.64
C GLN A 594 -15.96 21.86 0.80
N SER A 595 -16.69 21.34 -0.20
CA SER A 595 -17.10 19.94 -0.25
C SER A 595 -15.90 19.00 -0.17
N GLY A 596 -16.01 17.93 0.62
CA GLY A 596 -14.92 16.99 0.82
C GLY A 596 -15.26 15.83 1.72
N PHE A 597 -14.24 15.04 2.05
CA PHE A 597 -14.36 13.99 3.04
C PHE A 597 -13.85 14.48 4.40
N PHE A 598 -14.66 14.24 5.41
CA PHE A 598 -14.41 14.62 6.80
C PHE A 598 -14.44 13.37 7.68
N GLU A 599 -13.82 13.45 8.83
CA GLU A 599 -13.87 12.39 9.82
C GLU A 599 -14.49 12.89 11.11
N VAL A 600 -15.57 12.26 11.54
CA VAL A 600 -16.17 12.52 12.85
C VAL A 600 -15.54 11.57 13.86
N VAL A 601 -14.87 12.11 14.86
CA VAL A 601 -14.23 11.34 15.92
C VAL A 601 -15.01 11.50 17.23
N VAL A 602 -15.46 10.38 17.78
CA VAL A 602 -16.24 10.34 19.02
C VAL A 602 -15.46 9.58 20.08
N THR A 603 -15.26 10.23 21.23
CA THR A 603 -14.64 9.60 22.41
C THR A 603 -15.50 9.85 23.62
N GLY A 604 -15.87 8.80 24.35
CA GLY A 604 -16.75 8.96 25.50
C GLY A 604 -16.82 7.72 26.39
N ALA A 605 -17.60 7.82 27.47
CA ALA A 605 -17.94 6.70 28.33
C ALA A 605 -19.46 6.72 28.61
N GLY A 606 -20.19 5.85 27.90
CA GLY A 606 -21.64 5.78 27.98
C GLY A 606 -22.27 5.42 26.64
N LYS A 607 -23.60 5.51 26.58
CA LYS A 607 -24.37 5.22 25.37
C LYS A 607 -24.53 6.50 24.54
N VAL A 608 -24.13 6.44 23.25
CA VAL A 608 -24.09 7.60 22.34
C VAL A 608 -24.91 7.31 21.10
N SER A 609 -25.78 8.26 20.71
CA SER A 609 -26.31 8.40 19.36
C SER A 609 -25.77 9.68 18.76
N LEU A 610 -25.41 9.66 17.48
CA LEU A 610 -24.85 10.81 16.76
C LEU A 610 -25.37 10.80 15.33
N ALA A 611 -25.83 11.92 14.85
CA ALA A 611 -26.25 12.12 13.47
C ALA A 611 -25.75 13.46 12.93
N VAL A 612 -25.47 13.49 11.63
CA VAL A 612 -25.15 14.69 10.85
C VAL A 612 -26.16 14.76 9.70
N ASP A 613 -26.86 15.87 9.56
CA ASP A 613 -27.94 16.09 8.56
C ASP A 613 -28.96 14.96 8.58
N ASP A 614 -29.42 14.59 9.79
CA ASP A 614 -30.34 13.46 10.03
C ASP A 614 -29.78 12.07 9.61
N ARG A 615 -28.54 12.00 9.09
CA ARG A 615 -27.85 10.76 8.79
C ARG A 615 -27.23 10.17 10.06
N PRO A 616 -27.70 9.03 10.58
CA PRO A 616 -27.18 8.45 11.80
C PRO A 616 -25.77 7.88 11.56
N LEU A 617 -24.81 8.30 12.38
CA LEU A 617 -23.46 7.75 12.44
C LEU A 617 -23.31 6.76 13.60
N LEU A 618 -24.00 7.03 14.70
CA LEU A 618 -24.10 6.15 15.86
C LEU A 618 -25.56 6.08 16.31
N SER A 619 -26.05 4.90 16.67
CA SER A 619 -27.41 4.69 17.17
C SER A 619 -27.37 3.92 18.49
N GLY A 620 -27.30 4.65 19.59
CA GLY A 620 -27.35 4.09 20.93
C GLY A 620 -26.24 3.13 21.30
N GLN A 621 -25.03 3.30 20.75
CA GLN A 621 -23.89 2.40 20.97
C GLN A 621 -23.17 2.75 22.27
N THR A 622 -22.75 1.72 23.01
CA THR A 622 -21.95 1.91 24.23
C THR A 622 -20.50 2.19 23.88
N MET A 623 -20.01 3.35 24.32
CA MET A 623 -18.63 3.79 24.18
C MET A 623 -17.85 3.50 25.45
N LYS A 624 -16.57 3.15 25.32
CA LYS A 624 -15.64 2.99 26.45
C LYS A 624 -14.62 4.12 26.46
N ARG A 625 -14.24 4.54 27.66
CA ARG A 625 -13.19 5.56 27.85
C ARG A 625 -11.91 5.12 27.13
N GLN A 626 -11.26 6.03 26.41
CA GLN A 626 -10.03 5.79 25.63
C GLN A 626 -10.18 4.91 24.37
N GLN A 627 -11.38 4.59 23.92
CA GLN A 627 -11.62 3.93 22.65
C GLN A 627 -12.37 4.88 21.70
N PRO A 628 -11.67 5.72 20.92
CA PRO A 628 -12.30 6.60 19.95
C PRO A 628 -12.98 5.77 18.84
N ARG A 629 -14.07 6.31 18.32
CA ARG A 629 -14.74 5.82 17.11
C ARG A 629 -14.61 6.85 16.03
N TYR A 630 -14.37 6.41 14.80
CA TYR A 630 -14.12 7.24 13.63
C TYR A 630 -15.19 6.96 12.59
N PHE A 631 -15.76 8.03 12.02
CA PHE A 631 -16.81 7.93 11.01
C PHE A 631 -16.48 8.82 9.84
N PRO A 632 -16.07 8.23 8.69
CA PRO A 632 -15.86 9.00 7.48
C PRO A 632 -17.19 9.53 6.96
N LEU A 633 -17.23 10.81 6.59
CA LEU A 633 -18.43 11.51 6.14
C LEU A 633 -18.08 12.41 4.96
N ALA A 634 -18.80 12.23 3.85
CA ALA A 634 -18.77 13.17 2.74
C ALA A 634 -19.77 14.29 3.03
N LEU A 635 -19.30 15.54 3.04
CA LEU A 635 -20.10 16.74 3.24
C LEU A 635 -19.93 17.68 2.06
N GLU A 636 -21.02 18.34 1.69
CA GLU A 636 -20.99 19.41 0.69
C GLU A 636 -20.64 20.75 1.34
N GLN A 637 -20.28 21.72 0.53
CA GLN A 637 -20.09 23.10 1.01
C GLN A 637 -21.44 23.65 1.51
N GLY A 638 -21.51 24.11 2.74
CA GLY A 638 -22.73 24.66 3.32
C GLY A 638 -22.84 24.45 4.82
N GLU A 639 -24.02 24.77 5.37
CA GLU A 639 -24.36 24.49 6.76
C GLU A 639 -24.81 23.04 6.92
N HIS A 640 -24.38 22.41 8.00
CA HIS A 640 -24.71 21.04 8.38
C HIS A 640 -25.19 20.99 9.83
N ASP A 641 -26.20 20.15 10.09
CA ASP A 641 -26.77 19.93 11.42
C ASP A 641 -26.06 18.77 12.13
N LEU A 642 -25.68 18.96 13.39
CA LEU A 642 -25.13 17.93 14.26
C LEU A 642 -26.11 17.67 15.42
N LYS A 643 -26.50 16.41 15.61
CA LYS A 643 -27.33 15.95 16.74
C LYS A 643 -26.59 14.87 17.51
N VAL A 644 -26.51 15.00 18.83
CA VAL A 644 -25.86 14.05 19.72
C VAL A 644 -26.75 13.77 20.92
N GLU A 645 -27.03 12.50 21.18
CA GLU A 645 -27.67 12.02 22.40
C GLU A 645 -26.68 11.20 23.21
N PHE A 646 -26.57 11.48 24.49
CA PHE A 646 -25.58 10.86 25.36
C PHE A 646 -26.15 10.46 26.71
N SER A 647 -26.02 9.18 27.06
CA SER A 647 -26.32 8.64 28.38
C SER A 647 -25.01 8.19 29.03
N PRO A 648 -24.50 8.91 30.05
CA PRO A 648 -23.21 8.59 30.68
C PRO A 648 -23.24 7.23 31.40
N ALA A 649 -22.12 6.51 31.36
CA ALA A 649 -21.95 5.26 32.12
C ALA A 649 -21.47 5.51 33.57
N ASP A 650 -20.83 6.66 33.83
CA ASP A 650 -20.18 7.00 35.07
C ASP A 650 -20.70 8.30 35.66
N LYS A 651 -20.51 8.48 36.99
CA LYS A 651 -20.78 9.75 37.73
C LYS A 651 -19.94 10.94 37.22
N ARG A 652 -18.93 10.71 36.37
CA ARG A 652 -18.13 11.74 35.70
C ARG A 652 -18.34 11.61 34.19
N PRO A 653 -19.39 12.21 33.66
CA PRO A 653 -19.69 12.14 32.24
C PRO A 653 -18.55 12.70 31.40
N TYR A 654 -18.19 11.95 30.35
CA TYR A 654 -17.15 12.34 29.40
C TYR A 654 -17.61 11.98 28.00
N LEU A 655 -17.82 12.99 27.17
CA LEU A 655 -18.05 12.84 25.74
C LEU A 655 -17.26 13.93 25.00
N HIS A 656 -16.57 13.53 23.96
CA HIS A 656 -15.86 14.43 23.07
C HIS A 656 -16.16 14.04 21.63
N VAL A 657 -16.70 14.99 20.87
CA VAL A 657 -16.97 14.86 19.44
C VAL A 657 -16.08 15.85 18.72
N MET A 658 -15.33 15.40 17.75
CA MET A 658 -14.48 16.22 16.90
C MET A 658 -14.88 15.98 15.44
N LEU A 659 -14.84 17.04 14.64
CA LEU A 659 -14.89 16.96 13.19
C LEU A 659 -13.51 17.37 12.66
N GLU A 660 -12.88 16.51 11.89
CA GLU A 660 -11.57 16.74 11.29
C GLU A 660 -11.69 16.78 9.76
N GLY A 661 -11.13 17.81 9.13
CA GLY A 661 -11.09 17.99 7.69
C GLY A 661 -10.38 19.29 7.33
N ASP A 662 -9.80 19.34 6.15
CA ASP A 662 -8.91 20.44 5.73
C ASP A 662 -9.62 21.80 5.51
N GLN A 663 -10.96 21.83 5.54
CA GLN A 663 -11.73 23.01 5.17
C GLN A 663 -13.01 23.20 5.98
N VAL A 664 -12.88 23.26 7.29
CA VAL A 664 -13.99 23.63 8.16
C VAL A 664 -13.75 25.03 8.73
N ALA A 665 -14.58 25.99 8.36
CA ALA A 665 -14.55 27.34 8.94
C ALA A 665 -15.67 27.49 9.96
N THR A 666 -15.29 27.82 11.18
CA THR A 666 -16.12 28.31 12.29
C THR A 666 -17.42 27.56 12.59
N ILE A 667 -17.53 27.10 13.81
CA ILE A 667 -18.80 26.68 14.39
C ILE A 667 -19.40 27.87 15.13
N PRO A 668 -20.57 28.37 14.71
CA PRO A 668 -21.40 29.18 15.59
C PRO A 668 -22.11 28.24 16.58
N GLU A 669 -22.13 28.62 17.81
CA GLU A 669 -22.84 28.10 18.97
C GLU A 669 -23.56 26.73 18.88
N VAL A 670 -23.03 25.76 19.60
CA VAL A 670 -23.76 24.51 19.91
C VAL A 670 -24.71 24.79 21.09
N GLU A 671 -26.01 24.76 20.86
CA GLU A 671 -27.00 24.89 21.91
C GLU A 671 -27.27 23.53 22.59
N VAL A 672 -27.12 23.49 23.90
CA VAL A 672 -27.50 22.32 24.70
C VAL A 672 -28.99 22.47 25.03
N VAL A 673 -29.82 21.68 24.37
CA VAL A 673 -31.29 21.66 24.63
C VAL A 673 -31.56 20.62 25.72
N GLY A 674 -31.58 21.07 26.93
CA GLY A 674 -31.95 20.35 28.16
C GLY A 674 -31.76 21.29 29.34
N ASP A 675 -32.55 21.20 30.38
CA ASP A 675 -32.89 22.15 31.43
C ASP A 675 -31.72 22.86 32.19
N VAL A 676 -30.58 23.10 31.57
CA VAL A 676 -29.52 23.98 32.07
C VAL A 676 -28.79 24.68 30.90
N ARG A 677 -29.05 25.97 30.72
CA ARG A 677 -28.28 26.89 29.88
C ARG A 677 -26.83 26.96 30.33
N ARG A 678 -25.89 26.48 29.52
CA ARG A 678 -24.49 26.91 29.55
C ARG A 678 -23.94 27.02 28.14
N GLN A 679 -23.49 28.21 27.81
CA GLN A 679 -22.78 28.54 26.58
C GLN A 679 -21.48 27.72 26.46
N ILE A 680 -21.28 27.10 25.31
CA ILE A 680 -20.01 26.52 24.89
C ILE A 680 -19.33 27.59 24.04
N THR A 681 -18.31 28.25 24.58
CA THR A 681 -17.50 29.20 23.82
C THR A 681 -16.45 28.46 23.01
N SER A 682 -16.48 28.62 21.71
CA SER A 682 -15.41 28.25 20.79
C SER A 682 -14.34 29.33 20.81
N GLY A 683 -13.13 29.03 21.25
CA GLY A 683 -11.99 29.92 21.13
C GLY A 683 -10.97 29.33 20.14
N PRO A 684 -10.39 30.18 19.26
CA PRO A 684 -9.33 29.73 18.37
C PRO A 684 -8.02 29.56 19.15
N ARG A 685 -7.34 28.46 18.95
CA ARG A 685 -5.90 28.31 19.17
C ARG A 685 -5.29 27.41 18.13
#